data_2b7bfa955316860d28d139f6ee341e04
#
_entry.id   2b7bfa955316860d28d139f6ee341e04
#
_cell.length_a   1.000
_cell.length_b   1.000
_cell.length_c   1.000
_cell.angle_alpha   90.00
_cell.angle_beta   90.00
_cell.angle_gamma   90.00
#
_symmetry.space_group_name_H-M   'P 1'
#
loop_
_entity.id
_entity.type
_entity.pdbx_description
1 polymer ?
#
loop_
_entity_poly.entity_id
_entity_poly.type
_entity_poly.pdbx_seq_one_letter_code
_entity_poly.pdbx_strand_id
1 'polypeptide(L)'
;MHREGSSRRDLFGVAIVAALIALALAFGAQRGRRTLAVVARTGDVTALSGTAAKYTLFPASGRVEVVSRDARSRLEIEMSLVVDGIERPLAMRRGDVHVKDKSTLVGEFPIELGGSEERATGTLELRMDPATDLLTASLAVAHEAGSSNHTYALRFGLAPEGRTIFVPGSGEVSDVSNMQAHLVVLDDEVHPFGLLSTQGPLTITESEPDTDQAGARPRLVVSARTETALERAKGAAAEKPARLDISILVGASSQAVWGRLGQLQHVEVAKVAGIVTGTKERAHVIALDEEGRPRIRAVVDQDGRFSIDAPTTAVQWFAALEAVHTSAPVQFAPGTPWDLRLDVSAGGELHVKVMDGDTKQPLVGRLIVKGIEGTIDPSFGPDYRASGAGPLMDILEGEVKTPLPAGKYRVSVTKGIEWSIDSQVVEIVSGHTKAIELAPRHVVPTPGMIGCDLHVHARPSFDSPVTPEDRVLSLVSAGVDFAVPTEHNAVGDYGPPLEVLRLTKQLAHVPGVEVTTYNPRFGHFGVFPYNVNASVPPFKGTTVGAVIAASKRSDPSRVVQVNHPRLPQSIGYFNIINFDPKSARAPNVAPFDTIEVYNGYELSKRELTERVMEDWFALLNFGKRMAATGSSDSHRIQYQWAGYPRTYALVDGRAAGDTGQPIDVKEVVAAIKKGRSFVSSGPIIELELTAAGLRGKPGDDLPRTGALGGRLRVRAAPWIDVTSVEIIAGLPPSPPSPGSTVSLFKRTIASRPLQVEKEEGQLDDLQAQTIRFETELSLRPPPEARWVVVIVRGDRLMDDALPSMPIQPLAFTNPIYLGK
;
A
#
# COMPACT_ATOMS: atom_id res chain seq x y z
N MET A 1 47.83 15.05 -51.39
CA MET A 1 48.93 14.36 -50.66
C MET A 1 48.61 14.28 -49.19
N HIS A 2 48.58 13.04 -48.64
CA HIS A 2 48.58 12.63 -47.26
C HIS A 2 47.38 12.95 -46.37
N ARG A 3 46.47 11.97 -46.26
CA ARG A 3 46.16 11.30 -44.99
C ARG A 3 45.07 10.25 -45.21
N GLU A 4 45.45 9.08 -45.64
CA GLU A 4 44.66 7.83 -45.48
C GLU A 4 45.62 6.81 -44.88
N GLY A 5 45.48 6.43 -43.60
CA GLY A 5 46.38 5.47 -43.00
C GLY A 5 46.06 4.96 -41.60
N SER A 6 44.85 5.29 -41.01
CA SER A 6 44.56 4.84 -39.65
C SER A 6 43.26 3.98 -39.48
N SER A 7 42.43 3.89 -40.51
CA SER A 7 41.12 3.20 -40.32
C SER A 7 41.12 1.69 -40.62
N ARG A 8 42.19 1.16 -41.22
CA ARG A 8 42.26 -0.30 -41.54
C ARG A 8 42.80 -1.20 -40.43
N ARG A 9 43.56 -0.67 -39.49
CA ARG A 9 44.07 -1.50 -38.37
C ARG A 9 43.04 -1.76 -37.29
N ASP A 10 42.14 -0.84 -37.04
CA ASP A 10 41.11 -0.99 -36.00
C ASP A 10 39.97 -1.91 -36.47
N LEU A 11 39.61 -1.90 -37.74
CA LEU A 11 38.64 -2.81 -38.36
C LEU A 11 39.16 -4.28 -38.42
N PHE A 12 40.47 -4.49 -38.54
CA PHE A 12 41.07 -5.85 -38.48
C PHE A 12 41.07 -6.40 -37.05
N GLY A 13 41.27 -5.60 -36.05
CA GLY A 13 41.20 -6.00 -34.64
C GLY A 13 39.78 -6.42 -34.20
N VAL A 14 38.78 -5.66 -34.63
CA VAL A 14 37.38 -5.99 -34.34
C VAL A 14 36.90 -7.23 -35.08
N ALA A 15 37.36 -7.44 -36.33
CA ALA A 15 36.98 -8.62 -37.12
C ALA A 15 37.65 -9.90 -36.58
N ILE A 16 38.85 -9.84 -36.04
CA ILE A 16 39.55 -10.99 -35.41
C ILE A 16 38.91 -11.38 -34.09
N VAL A 17 38.49 -10.41 -33.29
CA VAL A 17 37.77 -10.67 -32.02
C VAL A 17 36.40 -11.24 -32.31
N ALA A 18 35.67 -10.71 -33.29
CA ALA A 18 34.39 -11.27 -33.73
C ALA A 18 34.54 -12.68 -34.33
N ALA A 19 35.57 -12.96 -35.09
CA ALA A 19 35.87 -14.28 -35.63
C ALA A 19 36.26 -15.30 -34.55
N LEU A 20 37.03 -14.90 -33.53
CA LEU A 20 37.37 -15.75 -32.39
C LEU A 20 36.16 -16.05 -31.51
N ILE A 21 35.26 -15.10 -31.34
CA ILE A 21 33.99 -15.32 -30.65
C ILE A 21 33.08 -16.24 -31.44
N ALA A 22 33.02 -16.08 -32.76
CA ALA A 22 32.23 -16.96 -33.66
C ALA A 22 32.84 -18.39 -33.73
N LEU A 23 34.17 -18.54 -33.70
CA LEU A 23 34.83 -19.84 -33.62
C LEU A 23 34.60 -20.54 -32.30
N ALA A 24 34.68 -19.80 -31.18
CA ALA A 24 34.37 -20.31 -29.84
C ALA A 24 32.87 -20.77 -29.74
N LEU A 25 31.97 -20.05 -30.38
CA LEU A 25 30.54 -20.43 -30.47
C LEU A 25 30.28 -21.65 -31.38
N ALA A 26 31.04 -21.82 -32.47
CA ALA A 26 30.92 -22.94 -33.39
C ALA A 26 31.51 -24.26 -32.84
N PHE A 27 32.63 -24.19 -32.05
CA PHE A 27 33.17 -25.38 -31.37
C PHE A 27 32.44 -25.81 -30.13
N GLY A 28 31.61 -24.88 -29.52
CA GLY A 28 30.74 -25.22 -28.39
C GLY A 28 29.48 -25.99 -28.73
N ALA A 29 29.09 -26.04 -30.00
CA ALA A 29 27.83 -26.69 -30.43
C ALA A 29 27.89 -28.20 -30.60
N GLN A 30 29.07 -28.84 -30.53
CA GLN A 30 29.27 -30.27 -30.74
C GLN A 30 29.62 -31.14 -29.53
N ARG A 31 29.82 -30.56 -28.34
CA ARG A 31 30.02 -31.35 -27.10
C ARG A 31 29.24 -30.74 -25.97
N GLY A 32 28.36 -31.52 -25.41
CA GLY A 32 27.49 -31.31 -24.26
C GLY A 32 27.69 -30.00 -23.46
N ARG A 33 26.64 -29.20 -23.39
CA ARG A 33 26.50 -27.91 -22.75
C ARG A 33 27.37 -27.75 -21.49
N ARG A 34 28.59 -27.24 -21.64
CA ARG A 34 29.35 -26.65 -20.56
C ARG A 34 29.19 -25.14 -20.67
N THR A 35 28.41 -24.58 -19.77
CA THR A 35 28.21 -23.13 -19.60
C THR A 35 29.55 -22.50 -19.24
N LEU A 36 30.08 -21.64 -20.08
CA LEU A 36 31.31 -20.89 -19.81
C LEU A 36 30.91 -19.49 -19.34
N ALA A 37 31.09 -19.21 -18.07
CA ALA A 37 31.11 -17.83 -17.63
C ALA A 37 32.42 -17.17 -18.14
N VAL A 38 32.29 -16.06 -18.88
CA VAL A 38 33.39 -15.34 -19.47
C VAL A 38 33.43 -13.95 -18.84
N VAL A 39 34.55 -13.60 -18.21
CA VAL A 39 34.84 -12.25 -17.75
C VAL A 39 35.55 -11.49 -18.84
N ALA A 40 34.96 -10.41 -19.31
CA ALA A 40 35.57 -9.49 -20.24
C ALA A 40 35.70 -8.08 -19.62
N ARG A 41 36.90 -7.47 -19.74
CA ARG A 41 37.13 -6.11 -19.28
C ARG A 41 37.35 -5.20 -20.47
N THR A 42 36.55 -4.13 -20.58
CA THR A 42 36.67 -3.15 -21.65
C THR A 42 36.53 -1.74 -21.07
N GLY A 43 37.62 -0.99 -21.06
CA GLY A 43 37.63 0.37 -20.47
C GLY A 43 37.33 0.36 -18.96
N ASP A 44 36.30 1.13 -18.57
CA ASP A 44 35.88 1.30 -17.17
C ASP A 44 34.80 0.31 -16.72
N VAL A 45 34.46 -0.66 -17.54
CA VAL A 45 33.43 -1.63 -17.28
C VAL A 45 33.97 -3.05 -17.26
N THR A 46 33.33 -3.91 -16.43
CA THR A 46 33.66 -5.33 -16.37
C THR A 46 32.37 -6.13 -16.55
N ALA A 47 32.41 -7.12 -17.43
CA ALA A 47 31.25 -7.92 -17.76
C ALA A 47 31.43 -9.39 -17.42
N LEU A 48 30.38 -9.99 -16.84
CA LEU A 48 30.21 -11.45 -16.69
C LEU A 48 29.17 -11.90 -17.70
N SER A 49 29.43 -12.99 -18.40
CA SER A 49 28.51 -13.52 -19.41
C SER A 49 28.11 -14.95 -19.06
N GLY A 50 26.82 -15.16 -18.89
CA GLY A 50 26.17 -16.45 -18.74
C GLY A 50 25.50 -16.92 -20.02
N THR A 51 24.75 -18.03 -19.96
CA THR A 51 23.98 -18.56 -21.09
C THR A 51 22.70 -17.76 -21.34
N ALA A 52 22.05 -17.25 -20.30
CA ALA A 52 20.79 -16.50 -20.38
C ALA A 52 21.00 -15.00 -20.47
N ALA A 53 22.05 -14.43 -19.84
CA ALA A 53 22.26 -13.01 -19.78
C ALA A 53 23.73 -12.58 -19.73
N LYS A 54 23.94 -11.30 -20.02
CA LYS A 54 25.20 -10.57 -19.79
C LYS A 54 24.99 -9.58 -18.65
N TYR A 55 25.91 -9.55 -17.71
CA TYR A 55 25.94 -8.66 -16.57
C TYR A 55 27.13 -7.71 -16.70
N THR A 56 26.89 -6.43 -16.73
CA THR A 56 27.93 -5.40 -16.89
C THR A 56 28.00 -4.55 -15.64
N LEU A 57 29.11 -4.62 -14.90
CA LEU A 57 29.36 -3.79 -13.73
C LEU A 57 29.99 -2.46 -14.15
N PHE A 58 29.46 -1.37 -13.63
CA PHE A 58 29.99 0.00 -13.69
C PHE A 58 30.50 0.39 -12.29
N PRO A 59 31.79 0.14 -11.98
CA PRO A 59 32.29 0.28 -10.61
C PRO A 59 32.14 1.68 -10.03
N ALA A 60 32.36 2.73 -10.82
CA ALA A 60 32.27 4.11 -10.35
C ALA A 60 30.90 4.54 -9.86
N SER A 61 29.84 3.90 -10.32
CA SER A 61 28.45 4.20 -9.92
C SER A 61 27.79 3.11 -9.10
N GLY A 62 28.44 1.94 -8.91
CA GLY A 62 27.80 0.78 -8.27
C GLY A 62 26.65 0.19 -9.10
N ARG A 63 26.58 0.50 -10.38
CA ARG A 63 25.51 0.04 -11.27
C ARG A 63 25.85 -1.29 -11.91
N VAL A 64 24.87 -2.17 -11.98
CA VAL A 64 24.91 -3.41 -12.77
C VAL A 64 23.83 -3.36 -13.83
N GLU A 65 24.21 -3.54 -15.07
CA GLU A 65 23.30 -3.72 -16.19
C GLU A 65 23.17 -5.20 -16.51
N VAL A 66 21.96 -5.70 -16.55
CA VAL A 66 21.62 -7.07 -16.94
C VAL A 66 20.90 -7.04 -18.28
N VAL A 67 21.46 -7.69 -19.28
CA VAL A 67 20.86 -7.75 -20.62
C VAL A 67 20.66 -9.22 -20.98
N SER A 68 19.45 -9.62 -21.35
CA SER A 68 19.17 -10.94 -21.87
C SER A 68 20.03 -11.23 -23.12
N ARG A 69 20.31 -12.48 -23.39
CA ARG A 69 21.22 -12.88 -24.48
C ARG A 69 20.74 -12.42 -25.87
N ASP A 70 19.43 -12.38 -26.08
CA ASP A 70 18.81 -11.90 -27.31
C ASP A 70 18.59 -10.37 -27.32
N ALA A 71 19.03 -9.68 -26.27
CA ALA A 71 18.90 -8.23 -26.07
C ALA A 71 17.44 -7.71 -26.03
N ARG A 72 16.45 -8.58 -25.79
CA ARG A 72 15.03 -8.18 -25.69
C ARG A 72 14.65 -7.63 -24.33
N SER A 73 15.34 -8.07 -23.27
CA SER A 73 15.08 -7.58 -21.91
C SER A 73 16.36 -7.00 -21.31
N ARG A 74 16.18 -5.86 -20.62
CA ARG A 74 17.24 -5.16 -19.93
C ARG A 74 16.76 -4.74 -18.55
N LEU A 75 17.58 -4.95 -17.54
CA LEU A 75 17.36 -4.51 -16.17
C LEU A 75 18.57 -3.72 -15.70
N GLU A 76 18.35 -2.52 -15.19
CA GLU A 76 19.38 -1.74 -14.51
C GLU A 76 19.20 -1.86 -13.00
N ILE A 77 20.28 -2.19 -12.31
CA ILE A 77 20.33 -2.35 -10.87
C ILE A 77 21.33 -1.35 -10.32
N GLU A 78 20.91 -0.52 -9.41
CA GLU A 78 21.79 0.33 -8.62
C GLU A 78 22.04 -0.34 -7.27
N MET A 79 23.30 -0.62 -6.97
CA MET A 79 23.69 -1.19 -5.69
C MET A 79 24.04 -0.09 -4.71
N SER A 80 23.49 -0.17 -3.51
CA SER A 80 23.85 0.72 -2.41
C SER A 80 24.07 -0.06 -1.11
N LEU A 81 24.84 0.54 -0.22
CA LEU A 81 25.06 0.08 1.14
C LEU A 81 24.38 1.02 2.11
N VAL A 82 23.61 0.48 3.02
CA VAL A 82 23.05 1.22 4.16
C VAL A 82 23.83 0.87 5.41
N VAL A 83 24.33 1.87 6.10
CA VAL A 83 25.00 1.75 7.40
C VAL A 83 24.22 2.59 8.40
N ASP A 84 23.68 1.98 9.44
CA ASP A 84 22.88 2.64 10.48
C ASP A 84 21.77 3.55 9.94
N GLY A 85 21.12 3.08 8.87
CA GLY A 85 20.04 3.83 8.21
C GLY A 85 20.49 4.87 7.18
N ILE A 86 21.79 5.11 7.02
CA ILE A 86 22.34 6.05 6.03
C ILE A 86 22.71 5.28 4.76
N GLU A 87 22.06 5.61 3.64
CA GLU A 87 22.33 4.99 2.34
C GLU A 87 23.44 5.68 1.56
N ARG A 88 24.31 4.87 0.96
CA ARG A 88 25.41 5.34 0.11
C ARG A 88 25.54 4.44 -1.13
N PRO A 89 25.76 5.00 -2.32
CA PRO A 89 26.03 4.18 -3.51
C PRO A 89 27.29 3.31 -3.29
N LEU A 90 27.25 2.07 -3.76
CA LEU A 90 28.40 1.18 -3.79
C LEU A 90 29.37 1.58 -4.92
N ALA A 91 29.97 2.77 -4.81
CA ALA A 91 30.93 3.27 -5.77
C ALA A 91 32.33 2.74 -5.42
N MET A 92 33.00 2.11 -6.40
CA MET A 92 34.34 1.57 -6.27
C MET A 92 35.28 2.22 -7.27
N ARG A 93 36.53 2.43 -6.88
CA ARG A 93 37.55 2.90 -7.82
C ARG A 93 37.92 1.77 -8.79
N ARG A 94 38.35 2.13 -10.00
CA ARG A 94 38.73 1.17 -11.04
C ARG A 94 39.81 0.18 -10.57
N GLY A 95 40.76 0.62 -9.72
CA GLY A 95 41.86 -0.20 -9.19
C GLY A 95 41.42 -1.21 -8.13
N ASP A 96 40.29 -0.95 -7.51
CA ASP A 96 39.77 -1.74 -6.38
C ASP A 96 38.97 -2.95 -6.86
N VAL A 97 38.61 -3.04 -8.16
CA VAL A 97 37.89 -4.16 -8.76
C VAL A 97 38.84 -5.08 -9.53
N HIS A 98 38.90 -6.32 -9.13
CA HIS A 98 39.77 -7.33 -9.77
C HIS A 98 39.00 -8.63 -10.10
N VAL A 99 39.48 -9.37 -11.07
CA VAL A 99 38.96 -10.66 -11.46
C VAL A 99 39.62 -11.73 -10.61
N LYS A 100 38.87 -12.38 -9.74
CA LYS A 100 39.38 -13.48 -8.88
C LYS A 100 39.54 -14.79 -9.67
N ASP A 101 38.54 -15.07 -10.52
CA ASP A 101 38.56 -16.21 -11.41
C ASP A 101 37.62 -15.97 -12.62
N LYS A 102 37.38 -17.02 -13.46
CA LYS A 102 36.55 -16.90 -14.68
C LYS A 102 35.07 -16.55 -14.45
N SER A 103 34.62 -16.63 -13.19
CA SER A 103 33.23 -16.44 -12.81
C SER A 103 33.04 -15.43 -11.71
N THR A 104 34.10 -14.84 -11.17
CA THR A 104 34.03 -14.04 -9.96
C THR A 104 34.78 -12.73 -10.11
N LEU A 105 34.08 -11.63 -9.81
CA LEU A 105 34.62 -10.29 -9.63
C LEU A 105 34.63 -9.94 -8.15
N VAL A 106 35.68 -9.28 -7.68
CA VAL A 106 35.81 -8.80 -6.32
C VAL A 106 36.17 -7.32 -6.34
N GLY A 107 35.42 -6.53 -5.56
CA GLY A 107 35.68 -5.13 -5.33
C GLY A 107 35.85 -4.86 -3.85
N GLU A 108 36.92 -4.14 -3.47
CA GLU A 108 37.18 -3.72 -2.10
C GLU A 108 37.00 -2.20 -2.00
N PHE A 109 36.36 -1.74 -0.92
CA PHE A 109 36.10 -0.31 -0.72
C PHE A 109 36.05 0.03 0.77
N PRO A 110 36.48 1.24 1.16
CA PRO A 110 36.39 1.70 2.53
C PRO A 110 34.91 2.07 2.86
N ILE A 111 34.51 1.76 4.08
CA ILE A 111 33.20 2.16 4.65
C ILE A 111 33.49 3.18 5.75
N GLU A 112 32.96 4.39 5.58
CA GLU A 112 32.98 5.41 6.62
C GLU A 112 31.80 5.19 7.57
N LEU A 113 32.08 5.02 8.84
CA LEU A 113 31.09 4.84 9.90
C LEU A 113 30.79 6.24 10.49
N GLY A 114 29.53 6.63 10.43
CA GLY A 114 29.11 8.00 10.70
C GLY A 114 29.52 8.52 12.10
N GLY A 115 30.31 9.60 12.14
CA GLY A 115 30.61 10.36 13.36
C GLY A 115 31.73 9.80 14.25
N SER A 116 32.35 8.69 13.88
CA SER A 116 33.47 8.09 14.61
C SER A 116 34.73 8.05 13.74
N GLU A 117 35.93 7.96 14.39
CA GLU A 117 37.19 7.64 13.69
C GLU A 117 37.23 6.15 13.25
N GLU A 118 36.18 5.41 13.49
CA GLU A 118 36.05 3.99 13.18
C GLU A 118 35.97 3.77 11.67
N ARG A 119 36.67 2.76 11.19
CA ARG A 119 36.73 2.37 9.78
C ARG A 119 36.34 0.92 9.62
N ALA A 120 35.67 0.64 8.51
CA ALA A 120 35.40 -0.72 8.07
C ALA A 120 35.78 -0.87 6.59
N THR A 121 36.02 -2.09 6.18
CA THR A 121 36.29 -2.43 4.78
C THR A 121 35.16 -3.31 4.27
N GLY A 122 34.53 -2.89 3.18
CA GLY A 122 33.57 -3.66 2.43
C GLY A 122 34.24 -4.45 1.31
N THR A 123 33.92 -5.73 1.19
CA THR A 123 34.31 -6.58 0.07
C THR A 123 33.05 -7.03 -0.65
N LEU A 124 32.83 -6.54 -1.88
CA LEU A 124 31.75 -6.99 -2.75
C LEU A 124 32.27 -8.08 -3.68
N GLU A 125 31.69 -9.27 -3.61
CA GLU A 125 31.96 -10.36 -4.53
C GLU A 125 30.73 -10.55 -5.46
N LEU A 126 30.92 -10.39 -6.77
CA LEU A 126 29.93 -10.73 -7.79
C LEU A 126 30.34 -12.06 -8.41
N ARG A 127 29.60 -13.11 -8.10
CA ARG A 127 29.89 -14.46 -8.54
C ARG A 127 28.78 -15.00 -9.43
N MET A 128 29.15 -15.45 -10.62
CA MET A 128 28.27 -16.19 -11.49
C MET A 128 28.48 -17.71 -11.32
N ASP A 129 27.41 -18.42 -11.07
CA ASP A 129 27.40 -19.87 -11.14
C ASP A 129 27.20 -20.31 -12.61
N PRO A 130 28.24 -20.89 -13.26
CA PRO A 130 28.12 -21.25 -14.67
C PRO A 130 27.17 -22.43 -14.93
N ALA A 131 26.77 -23.17 -13.91
CA ALA A 131 25.81 -24.27 -14.04
C ALA A 131 24.37 -23.77 -14.01
N THR A 132 24.14 -22.62 -13.39
CA THR A 132 22.81 -22.12 -13.06
C THR A 132 22.49 -20.75 -13.66
N ASP A 133 23.45 -20.05 -14.21
CA ASP A 133 23.35 -18.64 -14.61
C ASP A 133 22.90 -17.69 -13.48
N LEU A 134 23.09 -18.09 -12.23
CA LEU A 134 22.77 -17.28 -11.07
C LEU A 134 23.92 -16.32 -10.80
N LEU A 135 23.67 -15.03 -10.83
CA LEU A 135 24.60 -14.03 -10.33
C LEU A 135 24.32 -13.77 -8.86
N THR A 136 25.24 -14.03 -7.97
CA THR A 136 25.16 -13.69 -6.55
C THR A 136 26.06 -12.51 -6.27
N ALA A 137 25.50 -11.45 -5.68
CA ALA A 137 26.22 -10.36 -5.08
C ALA A 137 26.32 -10.61 -3.58
N SER A 138 27.56 -10.82 -3.10
CA SER A 138 27.85 -11.04 -1.69
C SER A 138 28.67 -9.88 -1.15
N LEU A 139 28.19 -9.22 -0.12
CA LEU A 139 28.89 -8.16 0.60
C LEU A 139 29.39 -8.70 1.92
N ALA A 140 30.69 -8.65 2.14
CA ALA A 140 31.31 -8.89 3.44
C ALA A 140 31.82 -7.57 4.03
N VAL A 141 31.56 -7.33 5.31
CA VAL A 141 32.03 -6.14 6.02
C VAL A 141 32.96 -6.58 7.15
N ALA A 142 34.20 -6.09 7.10
CA ALA A 142 35.23 -6.33 8.12
C ALA A 142 35.50 -5.03 8.89
N HIS A 143 35.45 -5.09 10.21
CA HIS A 143 35.72 -3.99 11.12
C HIS A 143 37.18 -4.00 11.61
N GLU A 144 37.73 -2.84 11.91
CA GLU A 144 38.94 -2.74 12.72
C GLU A 144 38.62 -3.12 14.17
N ALA A 145 39.58 -3.71 14.87
CA ALA A 145 39.41 -4.22 16.23
C ALA A 145 38.99 -3.08 17.18
N GLY A 146 37.86 -3.25 17.85
CA GLY A 146 37.36 -2.32 18.86
C GLY A 146 36.20 -1.44 18.43
N SER A 147 35.68 -1.63 17.23
CA SER A 147 34.52 -0.84 16.70
C SER A 147 33.18 -1.12 17.42
N SER A 148 32.31 -0.15 17.41
CA SER A 148 30.93 -0.27 17.91
C SER A 148 30.05 -1.14 16.99
N ASN A 149 28.89 -1.56 17.50
CA ASN A 149 27.93 -2.35 16.71
C ASN A 149 27.24 -1.48 15.67
N HIS A 150 27.32 -1.91 14.41
CA HIS A 150 26.65 -1.26 13.28
C HIS A 150 25.70 -2.21 12.58
N THR A 151 24.64 -1.65 11.98
CA THR A 151 23.68 -2.40 11.14
C THR A 151 24.00 -2.16 9.67
N TYR A 152 23.96 -3.20 8.86
CA TYR A 152 24.25 -3.13 7.43
C TYR A 152 23.08 -3.68 6.62
N ALA A 153 22.81 -3.04 5.46
CA ALA A 153 21.94 -3.60 4.44
C ALA A 153 22.55 -3.40 3.05
N LEU A 154 22.59 -4.47 2.26
CA LEU A 154 22.83 -4.41 0.82
C LEU A 154 21.52 -4.14 0.12
N ARG A 155 21.45 -3.13 -0.72
CA ARG A 155 20.25 -2.75 -1.48
C ARG A 155 20.46 -2.80 -2.96
N PHE A 156 19.42 -3.25 -3.67
CA PHE A 156 19.28 -3.18 -5.11
C PHE A 156 18.12 -2.27 -5.45
N GLY A 157 18.39 -1.13 -6.03
CA GLY A 157 17.39 -0.25 -6.62
C GLY A 157 17.16 -0.62 -8.09
N LEU A 158 15.89 -0.86 -8.46
CA LEU A 158 15.50 -1.35 -9.77
C LEU A 158 14.37 -0.48 -10.32
N ALA A 159 14.36 -0.29 -11.65
CA ALA A 159 13.20 0.27 -12.35
C ALA A 159 12.35 -0.88 -12.91
N PRO A 160 11.18 -1.17 -12.34
CA PRO A 160 10.35 -2.31 -12.77
C PRO A 160 9.51 -2.00 -14.02
N GLU A 161 9.88 -1.03 -14.83
CA GLU A 161 9.12 -0.51 -15.96
C GLU A 161 8.49 -1.61 -16.84
N GLY A 162 7.15 -1.59 -16.94
CA GLY A 162 6.39 -2.51 -17.77
C GLY A 162 6.40 -3.98 -17.29
N ARG A 163 6.89 -4.25 -16.08
CA ARG A 163 6.95 -5.60 -15.50
C ARG A 163 5.92 -5.81 -14.40
N THR A 164 5.35 -6.99 -14.37
CA THR A 164 4.55 -7.43 -13.22
C THR A 164 5.47 -7.90 -12.10
N ILE A 165 5.28 -7.39 -10.90
CA ILE A 165 5.97 -7.86 -9.70
C ILE A 165 5.15 -9.00 -9.11
N PHE A 166 5.73 -10.17 -9.00
CA PHE A 166 5.09 -11.33 -8.37
C PHE A 166 5.91 -11.81 -7.18
N VAL A 167 5.23 -11.94 -6.04
CA VAL A 167 5.82 -12.45 -4.79
C VAL A 167 5.08 -13.72 -4.39
N PRO A 168 5.74 -14.88 -4.33
CA PRO A 168 5.09 -16.12 -3.90
C PRO A 168 4.48 -16.00 -2.50
N GLY A 169 3.21 -16.35 -2.39
CA GLY A 169 2.42 -16.20 -1.19
C GLY A 169 1.58 -14.92 -1.13
N SER A 170 1.95 -13.88 -1.89
CA SER A 170 1.21 -12.63 -1.99
C SER A 170 0.60 -12.38 -3.36
N GLY A 171 1.13 -13.04 -4.41
CA GLY A 171 0.65 -12.91 -5.79
C GLY A 171 1.27 -11.76 -6.55
N GLU A 172 0.52 -11.20 -7.51
CA GLU A 172 0.87 -9.96 -8.18
C GLU A 172 0.73 -8.81 -7.19
N VAL A 173 1.81 -8.02 -7.04
CA VAL A 173 1.85 -6.92 -6.10
C VAL A 173 2.14 -5.61 -6.84
N SER A 174 1.35 -4.61 -6.53
CA SER A 174 1.52 -3.24 -6.98
C SER A 174 2.03 -2.32 -5.87
N ASP A 175 1.84 -2.73 -4.61
CA ASP A 175 2.39 -2.08 -3.43
C ASP A 175 3.31 -3.07 -2.69
N VAL A 176 4.58 -2.74 -2.63
CA VAL A 176 5.61 -3.56 -2.01
C VAL A 176 6.17 -2.94 -0.72
N SER A 177 5.46 -1.99 -0.13
CA SER A 177 5.92 -1.26 1.06
C SER A 177 6.21 -2.19 2.23
N ASN A 178 7.49 -2.32 2.59
CA ASN A 178 7.98 -3.16 3.68
C ASN A 178 7.62 -4.65 3.60
N MET A 179 7.41 -5.17 2.41
CA MET A 179 7.13 -6.58 2.22
C MET A 179 8.37 -7.44 2.53
N GLN A 180 8.16 -8.59 3.16
CA GLN A 180 9.20 -9.57 3.41
C GLN A 180 8.99 -10.78 2.49
N ALA A 181 10.01 -11.14 1.72
CA ALA A 181 9.95 -12.28 0.82
C ALA A 181 11.32 -12.92 0.58
N HIS A 182 11.36 -14.24 0.42
CA HIS A 182 12.58 -14.93 0.01
C HIS A 182 12.83 -14.84 -1.50
N LEU A 183 11.82 -14.43 -2.26
CA LEU A 183 11.83 -14.38 -3.71
C LEU A 183 10.91 -13.28 -4.23
N VAL A 184 11.41 -12.55 -5.21
CA VAL A 184 10.64 -11.59 -6.02
C VAL A 184 10.85 -11.93 -7.48
N VAL A 185 9.81 -12.01 -8.27
CA VAL A 185 9.88 -12.18 -9.73
C VAL A 185 9.40 -10.92 -10.42
N LEU A 186 10.26 -10.36 -11.28
CA LEU A 186 9.90 -9.29 -12.20
C LEU A 186 9.61 -9.93 -13.56
N ASP A 187 8.35 -10.06 -13.88
CA ASP A 187 7.87 -10.75 -15.09
C ASP A 187 7.61 -9.73 -16.19
N ASP A 188 8.40 -9.78 -17.26
CA ASP A 188 8.23 -8.96 -18.47
C ASP A 188 7.71 -9.79 -19.65
N GLU A 189 7.24 -11.01 -19.37
CA GLU A 189 6.68 -11.96 -20.32
C GLU A 189 7.69 -12.53 -21.35
N VAL A 190 8.87 -11.94 -21.47
CA VAL A 190 9.91 -12.38 -22.43
C VAL A 190 11.08 -13.00 -21.70
N HIS A 191 11.69 -12.28 -20.77
CA HIS A 191 12.83 -12.71 -19.98
C HIS A 191 12.66 -12.24 -18.52
N PRO A 192 11.93 -12.98 -17.69
CA PRO A 192 11.69 -12.60 -16.31
C PRO A 192 12.98 -12.64 -15.49
N PHE A 193 13.02 -11.81 -14.47
CA PHE A 193 14.12 -11.71 -13.51
C PHE A 193 13.66 -12.19 -12.15
N GLY A 194 14.38 -13.11 -11.55
CA GLY A 194 14.17 -13.54 -10.16
C GLY A 194 15.23 -12.90 -9.24
N LEU A 195 14.77 -12.31 -8.13
CA LEU A 195 15.62 -11.83 -7.04
C LEU A 195 15.37 -12.69 -5.81
N LEU A 196 16.42 -13.25 -5.25
CA LEU A 196 16.29 -14.15 -4.10
C LEU A 196 17.43 -13.97 -3.09
N SER A 197 17.17 -14.34 -1.84
CA SER A 197 18.19 -14.49 -0.80
C SER A 197 18.14 -15.89 -0.21
N THR A 198 19.34 -16.45 0.04
CA THR A 198 19.49 -17.75 0.70
C THR A 198 19.75 -17.62 2.20
N GLN A 199 20.04 -16.42 2.69
CA GLN A 199 20.42 -16.18 4.10
C GLN A 199 19.26 -15.66 4.96
N GLY A 200 18.18 -15.17 4.36
CA GLY A 200 17.02 -14.62 5.07
C GLY A 200 16.05 -13.96 4.12
N PRO A 201 14.89 -13.49 4.59
CA PRO A 201 13.96 -12.79 3.75
C PRO A 201 14.55 -11.46 3.26
N LEU A 202 14.27 -11.13 2.01
CA LEU A 202 14.50 -9.80 1.45
C LEU A 202 13.42 -8.86 1.97
N THR A 203 13.79 -7.64 2.32
CA THR A 203 12.84 -6.56 2.51
C THR A 203 12.65 -5.85 1.18
N ILE A 204 11.40 -5.73 0.74
CA ILE A 204 11.02 -5.10 -0.50
C ILE A 204 10.29 -3.81 -0.15
N THR A 205 10.74 -2.70 -0.75
CA THR A 205 10.15 -1.37 -0.55
C THR A 205 10.16 -0.62 -1.87
N GLU A 206 9.34 0.40 -1.99
CA GLU A 206 9.50 1.41 -3.02
C GLU A 206 10.41 2.54 -2.51
N SER A 207 11.30 3.03 -3.36
CA SER A 207 12.05 4.25 -3.07
C SER A 207 11.28 5.44 -3.61
N GLU A 208 11.30 6.55 -2.89
CA GLU A 208 10.87 7.82 -3.45
C GLU A 208 11.73 8.15 -4.70
N PRO A 209 11.11 8.65 -5.77
CA PRO A 209 11.86 9.08 -6.95
C PRO A 209 12.82 10.22 -6.57
N ASP A 210 13.97 10.27 -7.22
CA ASP A 210 14.85 11.44 -7.12
C ASP A 210 14.15 12.63 -7.77
N THR A 211 13.59 13.51 -6.92
CA THR A 211 12.71 14.61 -7.32
C THR A 211 13.44 15.72 -8.10
N ASP A 212 14.74 15.64 -8.23
CA ASP A 212 15.53 16.60 -9.04
C ASP A 212 15.37 16.36 -10.56
N GLN A 213 14.74 15.23 -10.96
CA GLN A 213 14.47 14.93 -12.36
C GLN A 213 12.95 14.91 -12.62
N ALA A 214 12.48 15.82 -13.45
CA ALA A 214 11.08 15.79 -13.91
C ALA A 214 10.81 14.46 -14.63
N GLY A 215 9.88 13.64 -14.09
CA GLY A 215 9.52 12.32 -14.61
C GLY A 215 10.29 11.17 -13.97
N ALA A 216 11.02 11.39 -12.87
CA ALA A 216 11.60 10.30 -12.10
C ALA A 216 10.49 9.36 -11.59
N ARG A 217 10.67 8.05 -11.79
CA ARG A 217 9.73 7.02 -11.37
C ARG A 217 10.20 6.36 -10.09
N PRO A 218 9.30 5.84 -9.25
CA PRO A 218 9.67 5.08 -8.07
C PRO A 218 10.50 3.87 -8.48
N ARG A 219 11.48 3.53 -7.64
CA ARG A 219 12.31 2.35 -7.85
C ARG A 219 11.92 1.29 -6.84
N LEU A 220 11.79 0.06 -7.32
CA LEU A 220 11.70 -1.09 -6.45
C LEU A 220 13.06 -1.24 -5.73
N VAL A 221 13.04 -1.26 -4.42
CA VAL A 221 14.23 -1.48 -3.59
C VAL A 221 14.13 -2.83 -2.91
N VAL A 222 15.06 -3.72 -3.24
CA VAL A 222 15.21 -5.03 -2.62
C VAL A 222 16.42 -5.02 -1.72
N SER A 223 16.22 -5.29 -0.43
CA SER A 223 17.28 -5.18 0.59
C SER A 223 17.51 -6.49 1.30
N ALA A 224 18.78 -6.91 1.43
CA ALA A 224 19.19 -7.90 2.41
C ALA A 224 19.76 -7.17 3.63
N ARG A 225 19.31 -7.53 4.83
CA ARG A 225 19.73 -6.90 6.09
C ARG A 225 20.39 -7.90 7.02
N THR A 226 21.33 -7.43 7.85
CA THR A 226 21.79 -8.19 9.01
C THR A 226 20.77 -7.95 10.14
N GLU A 227 20.10 -8.98 10.61
CA GLU A 227 19.23 -8.88 11.81
C GLU A 227 20.03 -8.91 13.13
N THR A 228 21.29 -9.30 13.10
CA THR A 228 22.14 -9.37 14.29
C THR A 228 22.95 -8.11 14.48
N ALA A 229 22.59 -7.31 15.49
CA ALA A 229 23.60 -6.65 16.29
C ALA A 229 24.58 -7.76 16.73
N LEU A 230 25.85 -7.68 16.31
CA LEU A 230 26.92 -8.60 16.72
C LEU A 230 26.95 -8.66 18.25
N GLU A 231 26.30 -9.65 18.85
CA GLU A 231 26.46 -9.92 20.27
C GLU A 231 27.92 -10.25 20.51
N ARG A 232 28.63 -9.36 21.15
CA ARG A 232 29.99 -9.60 21.64
C ARG A 232 29.99 -10.82 22.57
N ALA A 233 30.37 -11.96 22.05
CA ALA A 233 30.87 -13.03 22.88
C ALA A 233 32.20 -12.54 23.48
N LYS A 234 32.21 -12.18 24.75
CA LYS A 234 33.43 -11.85 25.49
C LYS A 234 34.42 -13.03 25.37
N GLY A 235 35.48 -12.87 24.57
CA GLY A 235 36.63 -13.75 24.59
C GLY A 235 36.87 -14.66 23.38
N ALA A 236 36.25 -14.47 22.22
CA ALA A 236 36.54 -15.26 21.01
C ALA A 236 37.38 -14.48 20.00
N ALA A 237 38.36 -15.15 19.42
CA ALA A 237 39.25 -14.64 18.37
C ALA A 237 38.44 -14.37 17.08
N ALA A 238 38.81 -13.28 16.36
CA ALA A 238 38.39 -12.86 15.03
C ALA A 238 36.92 -13.11 14.67
N GLU A 239 36.11 -12.07 14.83
CA GLU A 239 34.71 -12.05 14.38
C GLU A 239 34.60 -12.43 12.89
N LYS A 240 33.67 -13.34 12.56
CA LYS A 240 33.34 -13.58 11.15
C LYS A 240 32.73 -12.30 10.56
N PRO A 241 33.18 -11.85 9.39
CA PRO A 241 32.62 -10.66 8.76
C PRO A 241 31.12 -10.84 8.53
N ALA A 242 30.33 -9.78 8.77
CA ALA A 242 28.92 -9.76 8.40
C ALA A 242 28.80 -9.98 6.89
N ARG A 243 27.95 -10.92 6.47
CA ARG A 243 27.77 -11.27 5.07
C ARG A 243 26.31 -11.11 4.65
N LEU A 244 26.11 -10.44 3.52
CA LEU A 244 24.81 -10.16 2.92
C LEU A 244 24.81 -10.63 1.48
N ASP A 245 23.83 -11.41 1.08
CA ASP A 245 23.74 -11.95 -0.27
C ASP A 245 22.40 -11.61 -0.92
N ILE A 246 22.46 -11.12 -2.18
CA ILE A 246 21.30 -11.05 -3.07
C ILE A 246 21.68 -11.73 -4.38
N SER A 247 20.84 -12.65 -4.84
CA SER A 247 21.07 -13.38 -6.09
C SER A 247 20.08 -12.95 -7.15
N ILE A 248 20.55 -12.86 -8.38
CA ILE A 248 19.79 -12.49 -9.58
C ILE A 248 19.78 -13.68 -10.52
N LEU A 249 18.59 -14.08 -10.95
CA LEU A 249 18.37 -15.11 -11.95
C LEU A 249 17.66 -14.50 -13.16
N VAL A 250 18.16 -14.78 -14.35
CA VAL A 250 17.51 -14.42 -15.61
C VAL A 250 17.07 -15.69 -16.31
N GLY A 251 15.79 -15.77 -16.66
CA GLY A 251 15.23 -16.94 -17.36
C GLY A 251 14.91 -16.64 -18.82
N ALA A 252 14.90 -17.69 -19.63
CA ALA A 252 14.41 -17.62 -21.01
C ALA A 252 12.87 -17.50 -21.06
N SER A 253 12.20 -17.81 -19.96
CA SER A 253 10.75 -17.70 -19.76
C SER A 253 10.42 -17.70 -18.26
N SER A 254 9.21 -17.29 -17.90
CA SER A 254 8.72 -17.36 -16.51
C SER A 254 8.81 -18.80 -15.96
N GLN A 255 8.50 -19.79 -16.78
CA GLN A 255 8.56 -21.19 -16.41
C GLN A 255 10.00 -21.62 -16.06
N ALA A 256 11.00 -21.16 -16.83
CA ALA A 256 12.41 -21.48 -16.56
C ALA A 256 12.90 -20.84 -15.25
N VAL A 257 12.44 -19.63 -14.92
CA VAL A 257 12.73 -18.98 -13.64
C VAL A 257 12.13 -19.78 -12.48
N TRP A 258 10.85 -20.17 -12.59
CA TRP A 258 10.14 -20.90 -11.54
C TRP A 258 10.78 -22.26 -11.26
N GLY A 259 11.08 -23.05 -12.28
CA GLY A 259 11.75 -24.35 -12.12
C GLY A 259 13.12 -24.21 -11.46
N ARG A 260 13.84 -23.15 -11.80
CA ARG A 260 15.16 -22.90 -11.23
C ARG A 260 15.10 -22.47 -9.79
N LEU A 261 14.14 -21.62 -9.44
CA LEU A 261 13.93 -21.17 -8.07
C LEU A 261 13.54 -22.30 -7.13
N GLY A 262 12.69 -23.24 -7.58
CA GLY A 262 12.36 -24.43 -6.81
C GLY A 262 13.60 -25.25 -6.45
N GLN A 263 14.51 -25.43 -7.41
CA GLN A 263 15.78 -26.13 -7.16
C GLN A 263 16.69 -25.38 -6.16
N LEU A 264 16.78 -24.06 -6.27
CA LEU A 264 17.62 -23.24 -5.37
C LEU A 264 17.09 -23.18 -3.94
N GLN A 265 15.79 -23.23 -3.76
CA GLN A 265 15.14 -23.22 -2.46
C GLN A 265 15.02 -24.61 -1.82
N HIS A 266 15.51 -25.66 -2.47
CA HIS A 266 15.37 -27.05 -2.04
C HIS A 266 13.90 -27.47 -1.80
N VAL A 267 12.96 -26.89 -2.54
CA VAL A 267 11.54 -27.26 -2.53
C VAL A 267 11.33 -28.42 -3.47
N GLU A 268 10.57 -29.41 -3.05
CA GLU A 268 10.15 -30.50 -3.93
C GLU A 268 9.31 -29.95 -5.07
N VAL A 269 9.71 -30.23 -6.32
CA VAL A 269 9.05 -29.75 -7.52
C VAL A 269 8.54 -30.90 -8.36
N ALA A 270 7.37 -30.71 -8.96
CA ALA A 270 6.79 -31.60 -9.95
C ALA A 270 6.64 -30.86 -11.28
N LYS A 271 6.84 -31.58 -12.37
CA LYS A 271 6.62 -31.03 -13.70
C LYS A 271 5.12 -31.05 -14.03
N VAL A 272 4.57 -29.86 -14.23
CA VAL A 272 3.16 -29.64 -14.58
C VAL A 272 3.10 -29.10 -15.99
N ALA A 273 2.33 -29.74 -16.86
CA ALA A 273 2.10 -29.30 -18.22
C ALA A 273 0.60 -29.23 -18.52
N GLY A 274 0.22 -28.43 -19.49
CA GLY A 274 -1.20 -28.33 -19.86
C GLY A 274 -1.44 -27.40 -21.02
N ILE A 275 -2.72 -27.16 -21.28
CA ILE A 275 -3.21 -26.27 -22.32
C ILE A 275 -4.36 -25.41 -21.79
N VAL A 276 -4.32 -24.12 -22.11
CA VAL A 276 -5.45 -23.21 -21.93
C VAL A 276 -6.22 -23.14 -23.25
N THR A 277 -7.53 -23.32 -23.17
CA THR A 277 -8.43 -23.27 -24.32
C THR A 277 -9.51 -22.20 -24.13
N GLY A 278 -10.25 -21.88 -25.19
CA GLY A 278 -11.37 -20.95 -25.12
C GLY A 278 -11.02 -19.48 -25.30
N THR A 279 -9.74 -19.17 -25.53
CA THR A 279 -9.28 -17.80 -25.81
C THR A 279 -8.25 -17.78 -26.93
N LYS A 280 -8.16 -16.63 -27.62
CA LYS A 280 -7.04 -16.27 -28.50
C LYS A 280 -6.09 -15.27 -27.86
N GLU A 281 -6.47 -14.74 -26.70
CA GLU A 281 -5.65 -13.82 -25.91
C GLU A 281 -4.62 -14.63 -25.12
N ARG A 282 -3.51 -13.98 -24.82
CA ARG A 282 -2.45 -14.60 -24.03
C ARG A 282 -2.92 -14.75 -22.59
N ALA A 283 -3.03 -15.99 -22.14
CA ALA A 283 -3.47 -16.31 -20.79
C ALA A 283 -2.27 -16.48 -19.84
N HIS A 284 -2.56 -16.36 -18.55
CA HIS A 284 -1.65 -16.75 -17.46
C HIS A 284 -2.21 -17.96 -16.76
N VAL A 285 -1.34 -18.83 -16.29
CA VAL A 285 -1.69 -19.93 -15.41
C VAL A 285 -1.27 -19.56 -14.00
N ILE A 286 -2.20 -19.61 -13.08
CA ILE A 286 -1.99 -19.29 -11.67
C ILE A 286 -2.18 -20.57 -10.87
N ALA A 287 -1.30 -20.80 -9.88
CA ALA A 287 -1.44 -21.90 -8.96
C ALA A 287 -1.42 -21.41 -7.51
N LEU A 288 -2.34 -21.94 -6.70
CA LEU A 288 -2.51 -21.65 -5.30
C LEU A 288 -2.08 -22.83 -4.43
N ASP A 289 -1.63 -22.59 -3.21
CA ASP A 289 -1.45 -23.61 -2.19
C ASP A 289 -2.77 -23.99 -1.50
N GLU A 290 -2.71 -24.88 -0.50
CA GLU A 290 -3.89 -25.32 0.27
C GLU A 290 -4.58 -24.18 1.01
N GLU A 291 -3.84 -23.13 1.37
CA GLU A 291 -4.38 -21.94 2.04
C GLU A 291 -4.89 -20.88 1.06
N GLY A 292 -4.90 -21.17 -0.24
CA GLY A 292 -5.34 -20.26 -1.29
C GLY A 292 -4.36 -19.14 -1.63
N ARG A 293 -3.09 -19.27 -1.21
CA ARG A 293 -2.05 -18.26 -1.50
C ARG A 293 -1.41 -18.53 -2.86
N PRO A 294 -1.24 -17.50 -3.71
CA PRO A 294 -0.62 -17.67 -5.03
C PRO A 294 0.85 -18.09 -4.90
N ARG A 295 1.21 -19.17 -5.57
CA ARG A 295 2.57 -19.73 -5.60
C ARG A 295 3.24 -19.59 -6.95
N ILE A 296 2.46 -19.68 -8.01
CA ILE A 296 2.91 -19.65 -9.40
C ILE A 296 2.09 -18.64 -10.19
N ARG A 297 2.76 -17.91 -11.06
CA ARG A 297 2.20 -17.18 -12.19
C ARG A 297 3.09 -17.50 -13.40
N ALA A 298 2.52 -18.07 -14.42
CA ALA A 298 3.25 -18.41 -15.63
C ALA A 298 2.45 -18.03 -16.87
N VAL A 299 3.14 -17.58 -17.89
CA VAL A 299 2.54 -17.23 -19.19
C VAL A 299 2.45 -18.47 -20.06
N VAL A 300 1.34 -18.66 -20.78
CA VAL A 300 1.23 -19.70 -21.79
C VAL A 300 1.90 -19.28 -23.09
N ASP A 301 2.28 -20.24 -23.93
CA ASP A 301 2.78 -19.96 -25.28
C ASP A 301 1.64 -19.53 -26.23
N GLN A 302 1.99 -19.27 -27.49
CA GLN A 302 1.04 -18.82 -28.52
C GLN A 302 -0.03 -19.88 -28.84
N ASP A 303 0.25 -21.17 -28.58
CA ASP A 303 -0.69 -22.27 -28.76
C ASP A 303 -1.50 -22.58 -27.51
N GLY A 304 -1.39 -21.73 -26.46
CA GLY A 304 -2.05 -21.92 -25.16
C GLY A 304 -1.38 -22.98 -24.27
N ARG A 305 -0.20 -23.49 -24.63
CA ARG A 305 0.47 -24.55 -23.86
C ARG A 305 1.40 -23.97 -22.79
N PHE A 306 1.58 -24.74 -21.73
CA PHE A 306 2.57 -24.45 -20.70
C PHE A 306 3.21 -25.73 -20.18
N SER A 307 4.42 -25.58 -19.66
CA SER A 307 5.13 -26.65 -18.95
C SER A 307 6.06 -26.00 -17.94
N ILE A 308 5.85 -26.27 -16.66
CA ILE A 308 6.54 -25.62 -15.56
C ILE A 308 6.91 -26.64 -14.49
N ASP A 309 8.07 -26.47 -13.87
CA ASP A 309 8.44 -27.17 -12.64
C ASP A 309 7.87 -26.39 -11.46
N ALA A 310 6.83 -26.89 -10.84
CA ALA A 310 6.07 -26.21 -9.78
C ALA A 310 6.31 -26.86 -8.42
N PRO A 311 6.29 -26.09 -7.32
CA PRO A 311 6.30 -26.68 -5.97
C PRO A 311 5.13 -27.66 -5.81
N THR A 312 5.36 -28.80 -5.16
CA THR A 312 4.29 -29.78 -4.89
C THR A 312 3.19 -29.24 -3.97
N THR A 313 3.43 -28.12 -3.31
CA THR A 313 2.44 -27.36 -2.53
C THR A 313 1.48 -26.54 -3.39
N ALA A 314 1.71 -26.42 -4.70
CA ALA A 314 0.80 -25.73 -5.63
C ALA A 314 -0.33 -26.70 -6.03
N VAL A 315 -1.44 -26.69 -5.31
CA VAL A 315 -2.48 -27.73 -5.38
C VAL A 315 -3.71 -27.34 -6.20
N GLN A 316 -3.94 -26.06 -6.45
CA GLN A 316 -5.10 -25.56 -7.19
C GLN A 316 -4.65 -24.70 -8.39
N TRP A 317 -5.09 -25.06 -9.58
CA TRP A 317 -4.64 -24.44 -10.84
C TRP A 317 -5.80 -23.88 -11.64
N PHE A 318 -5.65 -22.68 -12.19
CA PHE A 318 -6.61 -22.06 -13.08
C PHE A 318 -5.92 -21.14 -14.10
N ALA A 319 -6.61 -20.85 -15.20
CA ALA A 319 -6.16 -19.87 -16.19
C ALA A 319 -6.85 -18.54 -15.97
N ALA A 320 -6.09 -17.45 -16.07
CA ALA A 320 -6.56 -16.08 -15.99
C ALA A 320 -6.18 -15.33 -17.26
N LEU A 321 -7.08 -14.51 -17.78
CA LEU A 321 -6.84 -13.48 -18.78
C LEU A 321 -6.69 -12.12 -18.10
N GLU A 322 -6.07 -11.16 -18.78
CA GLU A 322 -5.67 -9.87 -18.18
C GLU A 322 -6.78 -9.06 -17.50
N ALA A 323 -8.01 -9.39 -17.62
CA ALA A 323 -9.02 -8.62 -16.94
C ALA A 323 -10.22 -9.41 -16.40
N VAL A 324 -10.66 -10.53 -16.95
CA VAL A 324 -12.01 -10.95 -16.58
C VAL A 324 -12.30 -12.45 -16.64
N HIS A 325 -11.52 -13.28 -17.33
CA HIS A 325 -11.87 -14.67 -17.49
C HIS A 325 -10.94 -15.60 -16.73
N THR A 326 -11.43 -16.26 -15.70
CA THR A 326 -10.73 -17.39 -15.07
C THR A 326 -11.40 -18.68 -15.52
N SER A 327 -10.59 -19.72 -15.84
CA SER A 327 -11.12 -21.06 -15.98
C SER A 327 -11.61 -21.60 -14.64
N ALA A 328 -12.46 -22.62 -14.64
CA ALA A 328 -12.72 -23.39 -13.44
C ALA A 328 -11.40 -23.94 -12.86
N PRO A 329 -11.20 -23.93 -11.53
CA PRO A 329 -9.98 -24.43 -10.92
C PRO A 329 -9.89 -25.96 -11.06
N VAL A 330 -8.70 -26.44 -11.33
CA VAL A 330 -8.38 -27.86 -11.35
C VAL A 330 -7.51 -28.19 -10.14
N GLN A 331 -7.94 -29.18 -9.35
CA GLN A 331 -7.20 -29.63 -8.18
C GLN A 331 -6.05 -30.54 -8.60
N PHE A 332 -4.92 -30.35 -7.94
CA PHE A 332 -3.72 -31.15 -8.14
C PHE A 332 -3.58 -32.21 -7.06
N ALA A 333 -3.28 -33.43 -7.46
CA ALA A 333 -2.83 -34.50 -6.58
C ALA A 333 -1.42 -34.96 -7.00
N PRO A 334 -0.42 -34.92 -6.12
CA PRO A 334 0.93 -35.41 -6.41
C PRO A 334 0.88 -36.86 -6.93
N GLY A 335 1.58 -37.12 -8.05
CA GLY A 335 1.69 -38.47 -8.61
C GLY A 335 0.80 -38.80 -9.81
N THR A 336 -0.07 -37.88 -10.26
CA THR A 336 -0.83 -38.06 -11.52
C THR A 336 -0.08 -37.50 -12.72
N PRO A 337 -0.20 -38.10 -13.93
CA PRO A 337 0.38 -37.52 -15.15
C PRO A 337 -0.35 -36.22 -15.49
N TRP A 338 0.43 -35.17 -15.81
CA TRP A 338 -0.03 -33.82 -15.90
C TRP A 338 -0.29 -33.40 -17.33
N ASP A 339 -1.55 -33.38 -17.70
CA ASP A 339 -2.05 -32.70 -18.88
C ASP A 339 -3.29 -31.91 -18.43
N LEU A 340 -3.03 -30.71 -17.82
CA LEU A 340 -4.09 -29.84 -17.35
C LEU A 340 -4.81 -29.21 -18.54
N ARG A 341 -6.13 -29.29 -18.54
CA ARG A 341 -6.97 -28.55 -19.47
C ARG A 341 -7.74 -27.48 -18.73
N LEU A 342 -7.42 -26.22 -19.03
CA LEU A 342 -8.02 -25.05 -18.42
C LEU A 342 -8.83 -24.31 -19.51
N ASP A 343 -10.15 -24.38 -19.43
CA ASP A 343 -11.04 -23.81 -20.44
C ASP A 343 -11.64 -22.49 -19.95
N VAL A 344 -11.23 -21.37 -20.55
CA VAL A 344 -11.73 -20.03 -20.24
C VAL A 344 -13.00 -19.66 -21.02
N SER A 345 -13.43 -20.46 -22.01
CA SER A 345 -14.68 -20.22 -22.73
C SER A 345 -15.94 -20.64 -21.97
N ALA A 346 -15.77 -21.35 -20.86
CA ALA A 346 -16.89 -21.95 -20.10
C ALA A 346 -17.63 -20.96 -19.18
N GLY A 347 -17.55 -19.64 -19.45
CA GLY A 347 -18.24 -18.61 -18.69
C GLY A 347 -19.60 -18.24 -19.22
N GLY A 348 -20.39 -17.55 -18.35
CA GLY A 348 -21.59 -16.82 -18.69
C GLY A 348 -21.39 -15.33 -18.49
N GLU A 349 -22.48 -14.57 -18.53
CA GLU A 349 -22.47 -13.11 -18.28
C GLU A 349 -23.32 -12.79 -17.05
N LEU A 350 -22.82 -11.94 -16.18
CA LEU A 350 -23.59 -11.30 -15.11
C LEU A 350 -23.97 -9.88 -15.55
N HIS A 351 -25.28 -9.58 -15.53
CA HIS A 351 -25.83 -8.26 -15.77
C HIS A 351 -26.47 -7.75 -14.49
N VAL A 352 -25.90 -6.69 -13.90
CA VAL A 352 -26.38 -6.10 -12.64
C VAL A 352 -26.90 -4.69 -12.91
N LYS A 353 -28.14 -4.41 -12.47
CA LYS A 353 -28.67 -3.07 -12.32
C LYS A 353 -28.60 -2.66 -10.87
N VAL A 354 -28.09 -1.45 -10.62
CA VAL A 354 -27.91 -0.89 -9.28
C VAL A 354 -28.75 0.36 -9.16
N MET A 355 -29.73 0.32 -8.30
CA MET A 355 -30.69 1.42 -8.08
C MET A 355 -30.62 1.84 -6.60
N ASP A 356 -30.83 3.10 -6.34
CA ASP A 356 -31.16 3.56 -4.98
C ASP A 356 -32.50 2.95 -4.56
N GLY A 357 -32.49 2.22 -3.44
CA GLY A 357 -33.67 1.49 -2.96
C GLY A 357 -34.85 2.39 -2.59
N ASP A 358 -34.61 3.67 -2.33
CA ASP A 358 -35.62 4.66 -1.95
C ASP A 358 -36.07 5.49 -3.13
N THR A 359 -35.15 6.08 -3.88
CA THR A 359 -35.49 6.99 -4.99
C THR A 359 -35.74 6.28 -6.32
N LYS A 360 -35.32 5.02 -6.45
CA LYS A 360 -35.37 4.22 -7.67
C LYS A 360 -34.59 4.83 -8.84
N GLN A 361 -33.60 5.68 -8.53
CA GLN A 361 -32.68 6.23 -9.53
C GLN A 361 -31.44 5.34 -9.65
N PRO A 362 -30.76 5.33 -10.81
CA PRO A 362 -29.45 4.68 -10.94
C PRO A 362 -28.49 5.17 -9.87
N LEU A 363 -27.77 4.23 -9.24
CA LEU A 363 -26.89 4.53 -8.12
C LEU A 363 -25.42 4.24 -8.47
N VAL A 364 -24.56 5.23 -8.24
CA VAL A 364 -23.11 4.99 -8.17
C VAL A 364 -22.82 4.22 -6.88
N GLY A 365 -22.19 3.05 -7.01
CA GLY A 365 -21.93 2.19 -5.86
C GLY A 365 -20.88 1.13 -6.16
N ARG A 366 -20.46 0.41 -5.13
CA ARG A 366 -19.47 -0.65 -5.22
C ARG A 366 -20.12 -2.02 -5.27
N LEU A 367 -19.87 -2.72 -6.37
CA LEU A 367 -20.21 -4.13 -6.57
C LEU A 367 -19.10 -5.01 -6.01
N ILE A 368 -19.48 -6.05 -5.28
CA ILE A 368 -18.60 -7.06 -4.72
C ILE A 368 -19.11 -8.42 -5.18
N VAL A 369 -18.27 -9.23 -5.80
CA VAL A 369 -18.61 -10.57 -6.28
C VAL A 369 -17.72 -11.59 -5.59
N LYS A 370 -18.32 -12.45 -4.76
CA LYS A 370 -17.61 -13.51 -4.05
C LYS A 370 -18.08 -14.88 -4.54
N GLY A 371 -17.13 -15.75 -4.87
CA GLY A 371 -17.41 -17.15 -5.12
C GLY A 371 -17.88 -17.86 -3.86
N ILE A 372 -18.83 -18.77 -4.01
CA ILE A 372 -19.34 -19.61 -2.93
C ILE A 372 -19.42 -21.07 -3.37
N GLU A 373 -19.55 -22.00 -2.43
CA GLU A 373 -19.67 -23.44 -2.68
C GLU A 373 -18.54 -24.00 -3.58
N GLY A 374 -17.29 -23.55 -3.34
CA GLY A 374 -16.12 -23.98 -4.10
C GLY A 374 -15.81 -23.18 -5.37
N THR A 375 -16.62 -22.17 -5.69
CA THR A 375 -16.31 -21.22 -6.76
C THR A 375 -15.27 -20.21 -6.26
N ILE A 376 -14.26 -19.92 -7.08
CA ILE A 376 -13.21 -18.94 -6.77
C ILE A 376 -13.75 -17.52 -6.97
N ASP A 377 -13.26 -16.57 -6.17
CA ASP A 377 -13.55 -15.16 -6.37
C ASP A 377 -13.05 -14.71 -7.76
N PRO A 378 -13.84 -13.94 -8.52
CA PRO A 378 -13.39 -13.42 -9.80
C PRO A 378 -12.34 -12.32 -9.58
N SER A 379 -11.53 -12.09 -10.60
CA SER A 379 -10.67 -10.91 -10.69
C SER A 379 -11.11 -10.08 -11.89
N PHE A 380 -11.57 -8.85 -11.63
CA PHE A 380 -12.01 -7.93 -12.66
C PHE A 380 -10.89 -7.00 -13.14
N GLY A 381 -9.71 -7.12 -12.57
CA GLY A 381 -8.55 -6.34 -12.99
C GLY A 381 -7.59 -6.01 -11.85
N PRO A 382 -6.60 -5.15 -12.13
CA PRO A 382 -5.57 -4.77 -11.17
C PRO A 382 -6.16 -3.93 -10.02
N ASP A 383 -5.50 -3.93 -8.89
CA ASP A 383 -5.92 -3.30 -7.64
C ASP A 383 -6.05 -1.76 -7.68
N TYR A 384 -5.69 -1.13 -8.79
CA TYR A 384 -5.72 0.33 -8.97
C TYR A 384 -6.79 0.85 -9.92
N ARG A 385 -7.65 0.01 -10.48
CA ARG A 385 -8.67 0.39 -11.46
C ARG A 385 -10.08 0.29 -10.87
N ALA A 386 -10.80 1.41 -10.74
CA ALA A 386 -12.13 1.44 -10.12
C ALA A 386 -13.18 0.61 -10.87
N SER A 387 -13.11 0.57 -12.21
CA SER A 387 -14.01 -0.25 -13.04
C SER A 387 -13.79 -1.77 -12.89
N GLY A 388 -12.76 -2.20 -12.14
CA GLY A 388 -12.49 -3.59 -11.82
C GLY A 388 -11.16 -3.76 -11.10
N ALA A 389 -11.20 -4.13 -9.81
CA ALA A 389 -10.05 -4.38 -8.94
C ALA A 389 -10.27 -5.65 -8.12
N GLY A 390 -9.59 -6.74 -8.46
CA GLY A 390 -9.90 -8.04 -7.84
C GLY A 390 -11.40 -8.36 -7.94
N PRO A 391 -12.10 -8.73 -6.86
CA PRO A 391 -13.52 -9.09 -6.90
C PRO A 391 -14.47 -7.87 -6.86
N LEU A 392 -13.98 -6.66 -7.11
CA LEU A 392 -14.70 -5.39 -6.95
C LEU A 392 -14.87 -4.66 -8.26
N MET A 393 -15.97 -3.92 -8.39
CA MET A 393 -16.21 -2.94 -9.46
C MET A 393 -16.95 -1.74 -8.88
N ASP A 394 -16.44 -0.54 -9.11
CA ASP A 394 -17.16 0.70 -8.84
C ASP A 394 -18.01 1.06 -10.07
N ILE A 395 -19.33 1.12 -9.88
CA ILE A 395 -20.32 1.28 -10.97
C ILE A 395 -20.69 2.75 -11.11
N LEU A 396 -20.42 3.36 -12.25
CA LEU A 396 -20.68 4.78 -12.51
C LEU A 396 -22.15 5.05 -12.89
N GLU A 397 -22.71 4.24 -13.79
CA GLU A 397 -24.00 4.52 -14.43
C GLU A 397 -25.16 3.67 -13.86
N GLY A 398 -24.96 3.02 -12.73
CA GLY A 398 -25.98 2.15 -12.12
C GLY A 398 -26.24 0.85 -12.89
N GLU A 399 -25.37 0.47 -13.82
CA GLU A 399 -25.51 -0.77 -14.58
C GLU A 399 -24.12 -1.29 -14.99
N VAL A 400 -23.95 -2.60 -14.92
CA VAL A 400 -22.71 -3.27 -15.40
C VAL A 400 -23.04 -4.63 -16.00
N LYS A 401 -22.32 -4.97 -17.06
CA LYS A 401 -22.28 -6.32 -17.63
C LYS A 401 -20.86 -6.81 -17.58
N THR A 402 -20.68 -8.00 -17.04
CA THR A 402 -19.35 -8.57 -16.88
C THR A 402 -19.42 -10.09 -17.12
N PRO A 403 -18.49 -10.65 -17.89
CA PRO A 403 -18.36 -12.08 -17.99
C PRO A 403 -17.87 -12.67 -16.65
N LEU A 404 -18.36 -13.85 -16.32
CA LEU A 404 -17.93 -14.63 -15.15
C LEU A 404 -17.82 -16.10 -15.50
N PRO A 405 -16.86 -16.83 -14.90
CA PRO A 405 -16.85 -18.31 -14.98
C PRO A 405 -18.17 -18.89 -14.50
N ALA A 406 -18.54 -20.07 -15.04
CA ALA A 406 -19.69 -20.80 -14.52
C ALA A 406 -19.47 -21.18 -13.06
N GLY A 407 -20.47 -20.95 -12.20
CA GLY A 407 -20.35 -21.18 -10.76
C GLY A 407 -21.39 -20.42 -9.96
N LYS A 408 -21.31 -20.52 -8.65
CA LYS A 408 -22.20 -19.81 -7.73
C LYS A 408 -21.48 -18.66 -7.06
N TYR A 409 -22.15 -17.50 -7.08
CA TYR A 409 -21.59 -16.25 -6.56
C TYR A 409 -22.57 -15.55 -5.63
N ARG A 410 -22.04 -14.92 -4.60
CA ARG A 410 -22.74 -13.88 -3.86
C ARG A 410 -22.37 -12.55 -4.49
N VAL A 411 -23.37 -11.86 -5.02
CA VAL A 411 -23.24 -10.54 -5.63
C VAL A 411 -23.85 -9.51 -4.68
N SER A 412 -23.06 -8.55 -4.23
CA SER A 412 -23.44 -7.55 -3.24
C SER A 412 -23.16 -6.14 -3.74
N VAL A 413 -23.99 -5.17 -3.36
CA VAL A 413 -23.75 -3.74 -3.63
C VAL A 413 -23.93 -2.94 -2.36
N THR A 414 -23.07 -1.93 -2.19
CA THR A 414 -23.19 -0.90 -1.16
C THR A 414 -22.67 0.45 -1.67
N LYS A 415 -22.98 1.53 -0.97
CA LYS A 415 -22.41 2.87 -1.17
C LYS A 415 -21.76 3.39 0.12
N GLY A 416 -21.12 2.51 0.88
CA GLY A 416 -20.35 2.85 2.08
C GLY A 416 -21.15 2.79 3.37
N ILE A 417 -20.59 3.41 4.42
CA ILE A 417 -20.97 3.18 5.82
C ILE A 417 -22.37 3.70 6.22
N GLU A 418 -22.96 4.56 5.43
CA GLU A 418 -24.31 5.08 5.66
C GLU A 418 -25.40 4.26 4.95
N TRP A 419 -24.98 3.29 4.11
CA TRP A 419 -25.87 2.52 3.27
C TRP A 419 -26.00 1.07 3.73
N SER A 420 -27.15 0.47 3.43
CA SER A 420 -27.29 -0.98 3.54
C SER A 420 -26.45 -1.69 2.49
N ILE A 421 -26.20 -2.98 2.70
CA ILE A 421 -25.73 -3.89 1.65
C ILE A 421 -26.98 -4.60 1.12
N ASP A 422 -27.19 -4.56 -0.21
CA ASP A 422 -28.13 -5.47 -0.86
C ASP A 422 -27.36 -6.57 -1.60
N SER A 423 -27.79 -7.82 -1.47
CA SER A 423 -27.08 -8.96 -2.00
C SER A 423 -28.00 -10.07 -2.49
N GLN A 424 -27.55 -10.76 -3.55
CA GLN A 424 -28.20 -11.97 -4.08
C GLN A 424 -27.17 -13.06 -4.34
N VAL A 425 -27.59 -14.31 -4.12
CA VAL A 425 -26.85 -15.48 -4.58
C VAL A 425 -27.33 -15.82 -5.98
N VAL A 426 -26.39 -15.94 -6.90
CA VAL A 426 -26.66 -16.23 -8.31
C VAL A 426 -25.85 -17.44 -8.78
N GLU A 427 -26.39 -18.18 -9.74
CA GLU A 427 -25.71 -19.20 -10.48
C GLU A 427 -25.44 -18.69 -11.90
N ILE A 428 -24.18 -18.67 -12.30
CA ILE A 428 -23.72 -18.34 -13.64
C ILE A 428 -23.60 -19.63 -14.43
N VAL A 429 -24.34 -19.69 -15.53
CA VAL A 429 -24.37 -20.84 -16.45
C VAL A 429 -23.67 -20.47 -17.74
N SER A 430 -22.79 -21.35 -18.23
CA SER A 430 -22.06 -21.13 -19.47
C SER A 430 -22.96 -20.74 -20.65
N GLY A 431 -22.57 -19.69 -21.36
CA GLY A 431 -23.28 -19.17 -22.53
C GLY A 431 -24.61 -18.45 -22.23
N HIS A 432 -24.96 -18.21 -20.95
CA HIS A 432 -26.19 -17.52 -20.56
C HIS A 432 -25.90 -16.21 -19.82
N THR A 433 -26.78 -15.23 -19.99
CA THR A 433 -26.76 -14.00 -19.20
C THR A 433 -27.66 -14.13 -17.98
N LYS A 434 -27.11 -13.93 -16.77
CA LYS A 434 -27.85 -13.80 -15.52
C LYS A 434 -28.08 -12.33 -15.21
N ALA A 435 -29.31 -11.86 -15.32
CA ALA A 435 -29.70 -10.51 -14.95
C ALA A 435 -30.22 -10.46 -13.51
N ILE A 436 -29.79 -9.45 -12.75
CA ILE A 436 -30.26 -9.14 -11.40
C ILE A 436 -30.40 -7.64 -11.19
N GLU A 437 -31.19 -7.24 -10.22
CA GLU A 437 -31.29 -5.87 -9.72
C GLU A 437 -30.97 -5.86 -8.24
N LEU A 438 -30.11 -4.92 -7.82
CA LEU A 438 -29.75 -4.68 -6.44
C LEU A 438 -30.05 -3.22 -6.08
N ALA A 439 -30.64 -3.02 -4.90
CA ALA A 439 -31.17 -1.73 -4.48
C ALA A 439 -30.79 -1.41 -3.02
N PRO A 440 -29.51 -1.10 -2.73
CA PRO A 440 -29.12 -0.65 -1.39
C PRO A 440 -29.84 0.66 -1.05
N ARG A 441 -30.05 0.90 0.26
CA ARG A 441 -30.79 2.05 0.79
C ARG A 441 -29.90 2.89 1.69
N HIS A 442 -30.12 4.22 1.69
CA HIS A 442 -29.49 5.14 2.62
C HIS A 442 -30.17 5.04 3.99
N VAL A 443 -29.60 4.23 4.90
CA VAL A 443 -30.24 3.84 6.17
C VAL A 443 -29.77 4.63 7.39
N VAL A 444 -28.57 5.23 7.34
CA VAL A 444 -28.01 6.03 8.44
C VAL A 444 -28.10 7.51 8.09
N PRO A 445 -29.07 8.25 8.64
CA PRO A 445 -29.17 9.69 8.39
C PRO A 445 -28.02 10.43 9.09
N THR A 446 -27.40 11.37 8.38
CA THR A 446 -26.27 12.20 8.83
C THR A 446 -26.56 13.71 8.72
N PRO A 447 -27.64 14.22 9.36
CA PRO A 447 -28.01 15.63 9.26
C PRO A 447 -26.91 16.53 9.83
N GLY A 448 -26.50 17.57 9.08
CA GLY A 448 -25.43 18.48 9.50
C GLY A 448 -24.05 17.84 9.56
N MET A 449 -23.83 16.71 8.90
CA MET A 449 -22.56 16.01 8.85
C MET A 449 -22.11 15.86 7.40
N ILE A 450 -20.83 16.05 7.15
CA ILE A 450 -20.18 15.84 5.85
C ILE A 450 -19.09 14.81 6.02
N GLY A 451 -19.18 13.69 5.34
CA GLY A 451 -18.19 12.61 5.33
C GLY A 451 -16.99 12.99 4.46
N CYS A 452 -15.83 13.21 5.07
CA CYS A 452 -14.62 13.75 4.43
C CYS A 452 -13.49 12.71 4.38
N ASP A 453 -12.83 12.59 3.23
CA ASP A 453 -11.52 11.94 3.11
C ASP A 453 -10.47 13.03 2.84
N LEU A 454 -9.59 13.27 3.82
CA LEU A 454 -8.69 14.42 3.85
C LEU A 454 -7.25 14.05 3.45
N HIS A 455 -7.01 12.79 3.15
CA HIS A 455 -5.71 12.25 2.81
C HIS A 455 -5.90 11.04 1.89
N VAL A 456 -5.66 11.24 0.59
CA VAL A 456 -5.87 10.22 -0.42
C VAL A 456 -5.04 10.53 -1.66
N HIS A 457 -4.54 9.48 -2.33
CA HIS A 457 -3.60 9.56 -3.43
C HIS A 457 -4.16 9.04 -4.74
N ALA A 458 -3.75 9.68 -5.81
CA ALA A 458 -3.88 9.26 -7.20
C ALA A 458 -2.61 9.66 -7.95
N ARG A 459 -2.54 9.50 -9.28
CA ARG A 459 -1.51 10.16 -10.07
C ARG A 459 -1.70 11.69 -9.96
N PRO A 460 -0.63 12.48 -9.75
CA PRO A 460 0.78 12.20 -9.98
C PRO A 460 1.57 11.74 -8.73
N SER A 461 0.94 11.27 -7.65
CA SER A 461 1.69 10.62 -6.57
C SER A 461 2.55 9.50 -7.13
N PHE A 462 3.81 9.44 -6.73
CA PHE A 462 4.77 8.50 -7.28
C PHE A 462 4.46 7.04 -6.94
N ASP A 463 3.75 6.81 -5.84
CA ASP A 463 3.41 5.49 -5.27
C ASP A 463 1.94 5.08 -5.51
N SER A 464 1.16 5.88 -6.22
CA SER A 464 -0.20 5.55 -6.62
C SER A 464 -0.35 5.43 -8.14
N PRO A 465 -0.68 4.25 -8.69
CA PRO A 465 -0.99 4.08 -10.11
C PRO A 465 -2.45 4.46 -10.44
N VAL A 466 -3.28 4.75 -9.44
CA VAL A 466 -4.69 5.10 -9.59
C VAL A 466 -4.83 6.39 -10.40
N THR A 467 -5.67 6.40 -11.42
CA THR A 467 -5.97 7.64 -12.14
C THR A 467 -6.87 8.56 -11.28
N PRO A 468 -6.84 9.89 -11.48
CA PRO A 468 -7.75 10.78 -10.78
C PRO A 468 -9.24 10.43 -10.98
N GLU A 469 -9.61 9.94 -12.17
CA GLU A 469 -10.96 9.48 -12.50
C GLU A 469 -11.34 8.23 -11.69
N ASP A 470 -10.47 7.21 -11.64
CA ASP A 470 -10.69 6.02 -10.81
C ASP A 470 -10.79 6.38 -9.33
N ARG A 471 -9.96 7.31 -8.87
CA ARG A 471 -9.99 7.76 -7.47
C ARG A 471 -11.31 8.47 -7.14
N VAL A 472 -11.74 9.40 -7.97
CA VAL A 472 -13.03 10.10 -7.80
C VAL A 472 -14.19 9.09 -7.78
N LEU A 473 -14.21 8.14 -8.73
CA LEU A 473 -15.24 7.11 -8.77
C LEU A 473 -15.24 6.27 -7.49
N SER A 474 -14.07 5.88 -6.98
CA SER A 474 -13.96 5.08 -5.76
C SER A 474 -14.43 5.82 -4.49
N LEU A 475 -14.16 7.12 -4.40
CA LEU A 475 -14.64 7.98 -3.31
C LEU A 475 -16.17 8.11 -3.32
N VAL A 476 -16.75 8.36 -4.48
CA VAL A 476 -18.22 8.47 -4.63
C VAL A 476 -18.91 7.14 -4.37
N SER A 477 -18.33 6.03 -4.84
CA SER A 477 -18.82 4.67 -4.57
C SER A 477 -18.75 4.28 -3.10
N ALA A 478 -17.82 4.89 -2.34
CA ALA A 478 -17.73 4.73 -0.90
C ALA A 478 -18.62 5.70 -0.11
N GLY A 479 -19.38 6.58 -0.78
CA GLY A 479 -20.26 7.56 -0.15
C GLY A 479 -19.50 8.65 0.59
N VAL A 480 -18.36 9.10 0.07
CA VAL A 480 -17.64 10.28 0.56
C VAL A 480 -18.28 11.52 -0.03
N ASP A 481 -18.55 12.53 0.82
CA ASP A 481 -19.17 13.80 0.42
C ASP A 481 -18.14 14.87 0.03
N PHE A 482 -16.97 14.83 0.66
CA PHE A 482 -15.91 15.83 0.49
C PHE A 482 -14.55 15.14 0.50
N ALA A 483 -13.67 15.48 -0.44
CA ALA A 483 -12.33 14.91 -0.51
C ALA A 483 -11.25 15.95 -0.76
N VAL A 484 -10.06 15.66 -0.27
CA VAL A 484 -8.84 16.45 -0.53
C VAL A 484 -7.81 15.56 -1.19
N PRO A 485 -7.54 15.73 -2.50
CA PRO A 485 -6.40 15.07 -3.13
C PRO A 485 -5.09 15.59 -2.52
N THR A 486 -4.26 14.69 -2.03
CA THR A 486 -3.04 15.04 -1.29
C THR A 486 -1.83 14.33 -1.88
N GLU A 487 -1.57 14.61 -3.15
CA GLU A 487 -0.47 14.00 -3.86
C GLU A 487 0.88 14.38 -3.25
N HIS A 488 1.82 13.46 -3.22
CA HIS A 488 3.17 13.69 -2.70
C HIS A 488 3.88 14.81 -3.47
N ASN A 489 4.15 15.91 -2.77
CA ASN A 489 4.88 17.08 -3.29
C ASN A 489 4.34 17.63 -4.63
N ALA A 490 3.07 17.35 -4.90
CA ALA A 490 2.32 17.87 -6.05
C ALA A 490 0.93 18.32 -5.58
N VAL A 491 0.39 19.37 -6.21
CA VAL A 491 -0.97 19.81 -5.87
C VAL A 491 -1.97 18.96 -6.63
N GLY A 492 -2.80 18.22 -5.89
CA GLY A 492 -3.92 17.45 -6.46
C GLY A 492 -5.15 18.32 -6.67
N ASP A 493 -5.97 17.97 -7.69
CA ASP A 493 -7.26 18.60 -7.98
C ASP A 493 -8.25 17.60 -8.58
N TYR A 494 -9.43 17.48 -7.98
CA TYR A 494 -10.50 16.62 -8.48
C TYR A 494 -11.52 17.34 -9.38
N GLY A 495 -11.37 18.63 -9.63
CA GLY A 495 -12.27 19.37 -10.51
C GLY A 495 -12.41 18.73 -11.89
N PRO A 496 -11.32 18.59 -12.67
CA PRO A 496 -11.38 18.02 -14.01
C PRO A 496 -11.96 16.58 -14.06
N PRO A 497 -11.52 15.60 -13.24
CA PRO A 497 -12.11 14.26 -13.27
C PRO A 497 -13.58 14.23 -12.85
N LEU A 498 -14.03 15.07 -11.91
CA LEU A 498 -15.43 15.20 -11.55
C LEU A 498 -16.31 15.68 -12.71
N GLU A 499 -15.81 16.62 -13.51
CA GLU A 499 -16.51 17.09 -14.71
C GLU A 499 -16.60 15.99 -15.77
N VAL A 500 -15.51 15.28 -16.04
CA VAL A 500 -15.44 14.17 -16.99
C VAL A 500 -16.44 13.07 -16.63
N LEU A 501 -16.49 12.69 -15.34
CA LEU A 501 -17.38 11.65 -14.84
C LEU A 501 -18.81 12.13 -14.54
N ARG A 502 -19.08 13.45 -14.65
CA ARG A 502 -20.36 14.08 -14.31
C ARG A 502 -20.78 13.86 -12.85
N LEU A 503 -19.80 13.83 -11.95
CA LEU A 503 -19.99 13.58 -10.51
C LEU A 503 -19.89 14.83 -9.64
N THR A 504 -19.84 16.03 -10.21
CA THR A 504 -19.69 17.32 -9.51
C THR A 504 -20.73 17.60 -8.44
N LYS A 505 -21.90 16.93 -8.51
CA LYS A 505 -22.98 17.05 -7.50
C LYS A 505 -22.86 16.01 -6.39
N GLN A 506 -22.00 15.00 -6.54
CA GLN A 506 -21.88 13.88 -5.60
C GLN A 506 -20.65 13.97 -4.71
N LEU A 507 -19.61 14.69 -5.14
CA LEU A 507 -18.40 14.87 -4.37
C LEU A 507 -17.95 16.34 -4.43
N ALA A 508 -17.88 16.99 -3.30
CA ALA A 508 -17.19 18.28 -3.16
C ALA A 508 -15.70 18.06 -2.90
N HIS A 509 -14.87 19.03 -3.26
CA HIS A 509 -13.44 18.92 -3.04
C HIS A 509 -12.78 20.30 -2.85
N VAL A 510 -11.58 20.29 -2.33
CA VAL A 510 -10.61 21.40 -2.43
C VAL A 510 -9.26 20.83 -2.83
N PRO A 511 -8.47 21.53 -3.64
CA PRO A 511 -7.10 21.10 -3.93
C PRO A 511 -6.26 21.04 -2.65
N GLY A 512 -5.35 20.07 -2.61
CA GLY A 512 -4.44 19.87 -1.49
C GLY A 512 -3.09 19.32 -1.94
N VAL A 513 -2.23 19.09 -0.98
CA VAL A 513 -0.89 18.51 -1.18
C VAL A 513 -0.45 17.80 0.08
N GLU A 514 0.18 16.65 -0.06
CA GLU A 514 0.99 16.08 1.00
C GLU A 514 2.44 16.50 0.83
N VAL A 515 2.92 17.31 1.77
CA VAL A 515 4.33 17.73 1.82
C VAL A 515 5.14 16.59 2.43
N THR A 516 5.77 15.81 1.58
CA THR A 516 6.63 14.70 1.94
C THR A 516 8.06 15.20 2.05
N THR A 517 8.57 15.28 3.28
CA THR A 517 9.85 15.94 3.55
C THR A 517 11.03 15.03 3.22
N TYR A 518 12.08 15.64 2.65
CA TYR A 518 13.23 14.92 2.15
C TYR A 518 14.53 15.64 2.48
N ASN A 519 15.50 14.89 2.96
CA ASN A 519 16.89 15.30 3.26
C ASN A 519 16.99 16.66 4.02
N PRO A 520 16.63 16.72 5.32
CA PRO A 520 16.24 15.58 6.16
C PRO A 520 14.76 15.21 6.07
N ARG A 521 14.42 13.93 6.31
CA ARG A 521 13.07 13.48 6.51
C ARG A 521 12.62 13.79 7.94
N PHE A 522 11.42 14.33 8.11
CA PHE A 522 10.82 14.55 9.42
C PHE A 522 9.30 14.42 9.43
N GLY A 523 8.76 13.67 8.49
CA GLY A 523 7.33 13.34 8.41
C GLY A 523 6.66 13.89 7.17
N HIS A 524 5.36 13.59 7.06
CA HIS A 524 4.49 14.02 5.99
C HIS A 524 3.41 14.94 6.52
N PHE A 525 3.00 15.95 5.73
CA PHE A 525 2.09 17.00 6.16
C PHE A 525 1.07 17.32 5.09
N GLY A 526 -0.20 17.03 5.39
CA GLY A 526 -1.34 17.45 4.57
C GLY A 526 -1.54 18.97 4.65
N VAL A 527 -1.69 19.64 3.50
CA VAL A 527 -1.95 21.09 3.44
C VAL A 527 -3.13 21.35 2.51
N PHE A 528 -4.21 21.89 3.07
CA PHE A 528 -5.42 22.24 2.31
C PHE A 528 -6.23 23.38 2.94
N PRO A 529 -7.08 24.12 2.18
CA PRO A 529 -7.14 24.12 0.71
C PRO A 529 -5.86 24.71 0.12
N TYR A 530 -5.47 24.24 -1.06
CA TYR A 530 -4.27 24.74 -1.74
C TYR A 530 -4.63 25.36 -3.09
N ASN A 531 -3.71 26.12 -3.70
CA ASN A 531 -3.92 26.69 -5.01
C ASN A 531 -3.20 25.84 -6.05
N VAL A 532 -3.93 25.34 -7.04
CA VAL A 532 -3.39 24.47 -8.12
C VAL A 532 -2.24 25.11 -8.90
N ASN A 533 -2.18 26.44 -8.96
CA ASN A 533 -1.13 27.18 -9.67
C ASN A 533 0.02 27.62 -8.76
N ALA A 534 -0.02 27.29 -7.46
CA ALA A 534 1.03 27.68 -6.53
C ALA A 534 2.11 26.61 -6.44
N SER A 535 3.35 27.04 -6.21
CA SER A 535 4.44 26.11 -5.86
C SER A 535 4.12 25.42 -4.54
N VAL A 536 4.43 24.13 -4.43
CA VAL A 536 4.30 23.38 -3.20
C VAL A 536 5.18 23.98 -2.08
N PRO A 537 4.83 23.79 -0.79
CA PRO A 537 5.71 24.19 0.30
C PRO A 537 7.07 23.52 0.19
N PRO A 538 8.14 24.12 0.76
CA PRO A 538 9.47 23.53 0.69
C PRO A 538 9.48 22.18 1.41
N PHE A 539 9.97 21.15 0.73
CA PHE A 539 10.01 19.77 1.25
C PHE A 539 11.43 19.19 1.31
N LYS A 540 12.42 19.80 0.61
CA LYS A 540 13.82 19.40 0.59
C LYS A 540 14.68 20.43 1.30
N GLY A 541 15.64 19.99 2.13
CA GLY A 541 16.58 20.88 2.81
C GLY A 541 15.92 21.88 3.75
N THR A 542 14.78 21.53 4.35
CA THR A 542 13.89 22.44 5.07
C THR A 542 13.72 22.03 6.54
N THR A 543 12.87 22.72 7.26
CA THR A 543 12.47 22.41 8.65
C THR A 543 10.95 22.39 8.77
N VAL A 544 10.42 21.70 9.80
CA VAL A 544 8.98 21.69 10.08
C VAL A 544 8.39 23.09 10.18
N GLY A 545 9.10 23.99 10.89
CA GLY A 545 8.67 25.39 11.03
C GLY A 545 8.60 26.12 9.68
N ALA A 546 9.54 25.86 8.77
CA ALA A 546 9.55 26.46 7.43
C ALA A 546 8.40 25.89 6.56
N VAL A 547 8.09 24.59 6.65
CA VAL A 547 6.94 23.98 5.97
C VAL A 547 5.64 24.63 6.43
N ILE A 548 5.40 24.73 7.74
CA ILE A 548 4.19 25.35 8.31
C ILE A 548 4.08 26.82 7.89
N ALA A 549 5.16 27.59 8.01
CA ALA A 549 5.18 29.01 7.65
C ALA A 549 4.91 29.22 6.15
N ALA A 550 5.49 28.41 5.29
CA ALA A 550 5.27 28.48 3.85
C ALA A 550 3.83 28.08 3.49
N SER A 551 3.30 27.02 4.10
CA SER A 551 1.93 26.56 3.89
C SER A 551 0.89 27.62 4.22
N LYS A 552 1.11 28.41 5.28
CA LYS A 552 0.17 29.43 5.77
C LYS A 552 0.43 30.85 5.26
N ARG A 553 1.52 31.08 4.51
CA ARG A 553 1.96 32.44 4.10
C ARG A 553 0.90 33.19 3.30
N SER A 554 0.28 32.55 2.33
CA SER A 554 -0.71 33.17 1.44
C SER A 554 -2.13 33.07 1.98
N ASP A 555 -2.39 32.13 2.88
CA ASP A 555 -3.70 31.89 3.47
C ASP A 555 -3.57 31.22 4.85
N PRO A 556 -3.70 32.02 5.94
CA PRO A 556 -3.64 31.50 7.31
C PRO A 556 -4.82 30.60 7.70
N SER A 557 -5.90 30.57 6.90
CA SER A 557 -7.05 29.69 7.13
C SER A 557 -6.75 28.22 6.78
N ARG A 558 -5.72 27.95 5.99
CA ARG A 558 -5.31 26.60 5.62
C ARG A 558 -5.10 25.70 6.82
N VAL A 559 -5.50 24.47 6.65
CA VAL A 559 -5.17 23.37 7.56
C VAL A 559 -3.78 22.87 7.23
N VAL A 560 -2.94 22.72 8.24
CA VAL A 560 -1.71 21.94 8.17
C VAL A 560 -1.87 20.75 9.12
N GLN A 561 -1.95 19.57 8.55
CA GLN A 561 -2.15 18.30 9.22
C GLN A 561 -0.84 17.55 9.34
N VAL A 562 -0.55 16.95 10.50
CA VAL A 562 0.49 15.92 10.57
C VAL A 562 -0.12 14.57 10.21
N ASN A 563 0.35 13.98 9.10
CA ASN A 563 -0.14 12.72 8.57
C ASN A 563 0.52 11.54 9.28
N HIS A 564 -0.21 10.44 9.46
CA HIS A 564 0.26 9.15 9.98
C HIS A 564 1.50 9.24 10.92
N PRO A 565 1.41 9.97 12.05
CA PRO A 565 2.59 10.40 12.84
C PRO A 565 3.39 9.28 13.47
N ARG A 566 2.88 8.04 13.46
CA ARG A 566 3.52 6.83 13.99
C ARG A 566 3.78 5.75 12.93
N LEU A 567 3.57 6.03 11.65
CA LEU A 567 3.99 5.08 10.61
C LEU A 567 5.47 4.72 10.80
N PRO A 568 5.86 3.46 10.57
CA PRO A 568 7.23 3.00 10.77
C PRO A 568 8.29 3.80 10.01
N GLN A 569 9.54 3.66 10.41
CA GLN A 569 10.73 4.28 9.80
C GLN A 569 10.76 5.82 9.95
N SER A 570 11.38 6.50 8.99
CA SER A 570 11.56 7.95 8.94
C SER A 570 10.33 8.73 8.41
N ILE A 571 9.17 8.08 8.33
CA ILE A 571 7.92 8.67 7.83
C ILE A 571 7.12 9.31 8.97
N GLY A 572 7.07 8.66 10.12
CA GLY A 572 6.26 9.11 11.26
C GLY A 572 6.91 10.26 12.03
N TYR A 573 6.31 11.45 11.99
CA TYR A 573 6.81 12.64 12.68
C TYR A 573 7.09 12.41 14.17
N PHE A 574 6.21 11.71 14.89
CA PHE A 574 6.40 11.44 16.32
C PHE A 574 7.51 10.44 16.62
N ASN A 575 7.80 9.53 15.69
CA ASN A 575 8.95 8.65 15.81
C ASN A 575 10.26 9.45 15.67
N ILE A 576 10.30 10.37 14.71
CA ILE A 576 11.49 11.19 14.42
C ILE A 576 11.82 12.13 15.57
N ILE A 577 10.82 12.78 16.17
CA ILE A 577 11.04 13.67 17.31
C ILE A 577 11.13 12.92 18.65
N ASN A 578 11.10 11.60 18.65
CA ASN A 578 11.07 10.75 19.85
C ASN A 578 9.98 11.18 20.84
N PHE A 579 8.75 11.41 20.32
CA PHE A 579 7.62 11.80 21.16
C PHE A 579 7.26 10.68 22.14
N ASP A 580 7.26 11.01 23.44
CA ASP A 580 6.85 10.11 24.51
C ASP A 580 5.57 10.64 25.18
N PRO A 581 4.40 9.98 24.98
CA PRO A 581 3.14 10.40 25.61
C PRO A 581 3.14 10.28 27.13
N LYS A 582 4.06 9.50 27.70
CA LYS A 582 4.21 9.33 29.14
C LYS A 582 5.17 10.33 29.78
N SER A 583 5.78 11.21 29.00
CA SER A 583 6.68 12.23 29.50
C SER A 583 5.95 13.27 30.38
N ALA A 584 6.50 13.56 31.54
CA ALA A 584 6.00 14.64 32.40
C ALA A 584 6.31 16.06 31.88
N ARG A 585 7.16 16.14 30.83
CA ARG A 585 7.53 17.43 30.21
C ARG A 585 6.60 17.77 29.08
N ALA A 586 6.26 19.04 28.93
CA ALA A 586 5.49 19.51 27.78
C ALA A 586 6.21 19.17 26.48
N PRO A 587 5.52 18.54 25.53
CA PRO A 587 6.14 18.10 24.29
C PRO A 587 6.49 19.29 23.40
N ASN A 588 7.66 19.24 22.78
CA ASN A 588 8.06 20.19 21.75
C ASN A 588 7.53 19.72 20.38
N VAL A 589 6.23 19.85 20.19
CA VAL A 589 5.54 19.53 18.94
C VAL A 589 5.22 20.81 18.20
N ALA A 590 5.47 20.85 16.91
CA ALA A 590 5.18 22.00 16.06
C ALA A 590 3.67 22.34 16.07
N PRO A 591 3.29 23.61 15.80
CA PRO A 591 1.89 24.07 15.91
C PRO A 591 1.06 23.71 14.69
N PHE A 592 0.80 22.41 14.49
CA PHE A 592 -0.14 21.93 13.50
C PHE A 592 -1.58 22.26 13.88
N ASP A 593 -2.48 22.31 12.90
CA ASP A 593 -3.92 22.48 13.14
C ASP A 593 -4.57 21.15 13.51
N THR A 594 -4.20 20.07 12.79
CA THR A 594 -4.80 18.75 12.95
C THR A 594 -3.75 17.65 13.00
N ILE A 595 -4.16 16.52 13.56
CA ILE A 595 -3.37 15.29 13.62
C ILE A 595 -4.20 14.13 13.06
N GLU A 596 -3.64 13.38 12.12
CA GLU A 596 -4.25 12.18 11.62
C GLU A 596 -4.09 11.05 12.63
N VAL A 597 -5.13 10.86 13.45
CA VAL A 597 -5.14 9.83 14.52
C VAL A 597 -5.46 8.46 13.93
N TYR A 598 -6.34 8.41 12.93
CA TYR A 598 -6.75 7.17 12.30
C TYR A 598 -6.41 7.21 10.80
N ASN A 599 -5.31 6.59 10.43
CA ASN A 599 -4.86 6.46 9.05
C ASN A 599 -5.30 5.11 8.47
N GLY A 600 -5.72 5.11 7.21
CA GLY A 600 -6.26 3.93 6.53
C GLY A 600 -5.23 3.08 5.79
N TYR A 601 -3.99 3.53 5.64
CA TYR A 601 -2.93 2.81 4.91
C TYR A 601 -2.65 1.42 5.51
N GLU A 602 -2.60 1.32 6.84
CA GLU A 602 -2.43 0.08 7.58
C GLU A 602 -3.65 -0.21 8.48
N LEU A 603 -4.86 -0.17 7.92
CA LEU A 603 -6.13 -0.31 8.64
C LEU A 603 -6.21 -1.56 9.55
N SER A 604 -5.59 -2.65 9.17
CA SER A 604 -5.54 -3.88 9.95
C SER A 604 -4.72 -3.74 11.26
N LYS A 605 -3.84 -2.73 11.36
CA LYS A 605 -3.00 -2.48 12.54
C LYS A 605 -3.67 -1.51 13.52
N ARG A 606 -4.71 -1.99 14.19
CA ARG A 606 -5.47 -1.22 15.19
C ARG A 606 -4.60 -0.66 16.31
N GLU A 607 -3.58 -1.38 16.73
CA GLU A 607 -2.61 -0.95 17.75
C GLU A 607 -1.86 0.32 17.37
N LEU A 608 -1.65 0.56 16.08
CA LEU A 608 -1.04 1.81 15.61
C LEU A 608 -1.98 3.01 15.85
N THR A 609 -3.26 2.86 15.50
CA THR A 609 -4.27 3.90 15.76
C THR A 609 -4.43 4.17 17.25
N GLU A 610 -4.46 3.13 18.08
CA GLU A 610 -4.57 3.28 19.54
C GLU A 610 -3.35 4.00 20.11
N ARG A 611 -2.15 3.71 19.62
CA ARG A 611 -0.92 4.43 19.99
C ARG A 611 -0.96 5.92 19.63
N VAL A 612 -1.42 6.26 18.41
CA VAL A 612 -1.57 7.66 18.01
C VAL A 612 -2.66 8.36 18.83
N MET A 613 -3.71 7.65 19.21
CA MET A 613 -4.76 8.17 20.09
C MET A 613 -4.22 8.50 21.48
N GLU A 614 -3.35 7.67 22.05
CA GLU A 614 -2.63 7.95 23.31
C GLU A 614 -1.74 9.20 23.18
N ASP A 615 -1.00 9.33 22.09
CA ASP A 615 -0.20 10.51 21.79
C ASP A 615 -1.06 11.78 21.74
N TRP A 616 -2.19 11.71 21.05
CA TRP A 616 -3.13 12.82 20.93
C TRP A 616 -3.73 13.21 22.28
N PHE A 617 -4.14 12.25 23.11
CA PHE A 617 -4.62 12.50 24.47
C PHE A 617 -3.56 13.17 25.34
N ALA A 618 -2.31 12.74 25.23
CA ALA A 618 -1.20 13.38 25.94
C ALA A 618 -1.05 14.85 25.51
N LEU A 619 -1.13 15.15 24.22
CA LEU A 619 -1.09 16.54 23.71
C LEU A 619 -2.25 17.39 24.25
N LEU A 620 -3.47 16.85 24.23
CA LEU A 620 -4.66 17.52 24.77
C LEU A 620 -4.53 17.79 26.28
N ASN A 621 -3.96 16.84 27.04
CA ASN A 621 -3.70 16.98 28.48
C ASN A 621 -2.70 18.10 28.78
N PHE A 622 -1.73 18.35 27.88
CA PHE A 622 -0.83 19.50 27.94
C PHE A 622 -1.47 20.80 27.43
N GLY A 623 -2.75 20.79 27.05
CA GLY A 623 -3.47 21.93 26.53
C GLY A 623 -3.17 22.28 25.07
N LYS A 624 -2.54 21.35 24.32
CA LYS A 624 -2.36 21.50 22.88
C LYS A 624 -3.66 21.14 22.17
N ARG A 625 -4.36 22.11 21.65
CA ARG A 625 -5.65 21.92 20.97
C ARG A 625 -5.41 21.58 19.51
N MET A 626 -5.20 20.30 19.23
CA MET A 626 -5.11 19.77 17.88
C MET A 626 -6.34 18.91 17.60
N ALA A 627 -7.03 19.21 16.50
CA ALA A 627 -8.16 18.39 16.10
C ALA A 627 -7.68 17.04 15.52
N ALA A 628 -8.34 15.97 15.92
CA ALA A 628 -8.10 14.66 15.34
C ALA A 628 -8.83 14.52 14.00
N THR A 629 -8.17 13.89 13.04
CA THR A 629 -8.74 13.47 11.76
C THR A 629 -8.56 11.98 11.55
N GLY A 630 -9.36 11.42 10.64
CA GLY A 630 -9.18 10.10 10.07
C GLY A 630 -9.36 10.19 8.57
N SER A 631 -8.48 9.53 7.84
CA SER A 631 -8.47 9.55 6.38
C SER A 631 -7.92 8.25 5.83
N SER A 632 -8.21 7.96 4.57
CA SER A 632 -7.91 6.66 4.01
C SER A 632 -6.44 6.45 3.68
N ASP A 633 -5.73 7.50 3.31
CA ASP A 633 -4.37 7.40 2.77
C ASP A 633 -4.28 6.33 1.68
N SER A 634 -5.34 6.24 0.88
CA SER A 634 -5.52 5.19 -0.11
C SER A 634 -4.68 5.45 -1.35
N HIS A 635 -3.85 4.48 -1.73
CA HIS A 635 -3.03 4.48 -2.94
C HIS A 635 -3.54 3.47 -3.98
N ARG A 636 -4.51 2.63 -3.62
CA ARG A 636 -5.10 1.57 -4.44
C ARG A 636 -6.64 1.64 -4.37
N ILE A 637 -7.31 0.86 -5.19
CA ILE A 637 -8.77 0.68 -5.13
C ILE A 637 -9.12 -0.52 -4.26
N GLN A 638 -8.35 -1.60 -4.38
CA GLN A 638 -8.44 -2.77 -3.52
C GLN A 638 -7.36 -2.67 -2.44
N TYR A 639 -7.57 -3.24 -1.27
CA TYR A 639 -6.72 -3.27 -0.07
C TYR A 639 -6.65 -1.96 0.72
N GLN A 640 -6.61 -0.81 0.07
CA GLN A 640 -6.55 0.50 0.71
C GLN A 640 -7.82 1.27 0.36
N TRP A 641 -8.79 1.19 1.24
CA TRP A 641 -10.17 1.61 0.96
C TRP A 641 -10.36 3.12 1.08
N ALA A 642 -10.55 3.83 -0.04
CA ALA A 642 -10.93 5.23 -0.02
C ALA A 642 -12.18 5.46 0.85
N GLY A 643 -12.13 6.48 1.70
CA GLY A 643 -13.19 6.80 2.65
C GLY A 643 -13.25 5.92 3.91
N TYR A 644 -12.25 5.07 4.15
CA TYR A 644 -12.13 4.24 5.35
C TYR A 644 -10.74 4.36 5.99
N PRO A 645 -10.62 5.02 7.16
CA PRO A 645 -11.63 5.79 7.86
C PRO A 645 -11.93 7.13 7.17
N ARG A 646 -12.88 7.89 7.72
CA ARG A 646 -13.19 9.25 7.31
C ARG A 646 -13.42 10.17 8.49
N THR A 647 -13.34 11.46 8.24
CA THR A 647 -13.69 12.52 9.19
C THR A 647 -15.06 13.06 8.87
N TYR A 648 -15.98 13.09 9.82
CA TYR A 648 -17.28 13.75 9.67
C TYR A 648 -17.20 15.18 10.20
N ALA A 649 -17.22 16.17 9.31
CA ALA A 649 -17.29 17.56 9.66
C ALA A 649 -18.73 17.94 10.06
N LEU A 650 -18.88 18.63 11.20
CA LEU A 650 -20.17 19.10 11.69
C LEU A 650 -20.43 20.53 11.18
N VAL A 651 -21.40 20.64 10.26
CA VAL A 651 -21.81 21.90 9.62
C VAL A 651 -23.26 22.19 9.98
N ASP A 652 -23.60 23.45 10.17
CA ASP A 652 -24.95 23.84 10.56
C ASP A 652 -25.87 23.97 9.33
N GLY A 653 -27.16 23.66 9.49
CA GLY A 653 -28.19 23.95 8.50
C GLY A 653 -28.38 22.93 7.36
N ARG A 654 -27.63 21.86 7.27
CA ARG A 654 -27.82 20.81 6.26
C ARG A 654 -28.82 19.75 6.76
N ALA A 655 -29.84 19.46 5.98
CA ALA A 655 -30.81 18.39 6.30
C ALA A 655 -30.27 17.00 6.02
N ALA A 656 -30.83 15.99 6.69
CA ALA A 656 -30.50 14.59 6.39
C ALA A 656 -30.91 14.22 4.96
N GLY A 657 -30.05 13.54 4.23
CA GLY A 657 -30.33 13.09 2.85
C GLY A 657 -30.25 14.20 1.78
N ASP A 658 -29.75 15.39 2.12
CA ASP A 658 -29.60 16.51 1.19
C ASP A 658 -28.38 16.36 0.29
N THR A 659 -28.36 15.27 -0.49
CA THR A 659 -27.26 14.92 -1.40
C THR A 659 -27.17 15.83 -2.64
N GLY A 660 -28.12 16.74 -2.81
CA GLY A 660 -28.18 17.63 -3.97
C GLY A 660 -27.84 19.11 -3.68
N GLN A 661 -27.71 19.49 -2.42
CA GLN A 661 -27.33 20.88 -2.05
C GLN A 661 -25.81 21.06 -2.14
N PRO A 662 -25.34 22.19 -2.69
CA PRO A 662 -23.90 22.51 -2.71
C PRO A 662 -23.32 22.52 -1.30
N ILE A 663 -22.17 21.85 -1.12
CA ILE A 663 -21.43 21.90 0.14
C ILE A 663 -20.61 23.20 0.16
N ASP A 664 -20.74 23.99 1.24
CA ASP A 664 -19.82 25.10 1.48
C ASP A 664 -18.47 24.54 1.96
N VAL A 665 -17.54 24.43 1.03
CA VAL A 665 -16.20 23.89 1.29
C VAL A 665 -15.43 24.71 2.35
N LYS A 666 -15.72 26.02 2.49
CA LYS A 666 -15.06 26.86 3.50
C LYS A 666 -15.55 26.53 4.90
N GLU A 667 -16.85 26.27 5.03
CA GLU A 667 -17.45 25.85 6.30
C GLU A 667 -16.88 24.48 6.73
N VAL A 668 -16.79 23.52 5.79
CA VAL A 668 -16.19 22.20 6.04
C VAL A 668 -14.75 22.33 6.55
N VAL A 669 -13.90 23.08 5.84
CA VAL A 669 -12.50 23.29 6.23
C VAL A 669 -12.39 23.99 7.61
N ALA A 670 -13.24 24.98 7.87
CA ALA A 670 -13.28 25.66 9.16
C ALA A 670 -13.74 24.73 10.30
N ALA A 671 -14.72 23.88 10.05
CA ALA A 671 -15.19 22.88 11.01
C ALA A 671 -14.08 21.88 11.36
N ILE A 672 -13.38 21.36 10.35
CA ILE A 672 -12.23 20.45 10.53
C ILE A 672 -11.14 21.14 11.37
N LYS A 673 -10.72 22.35 10.99
CA LYS A 673 -9.68 23.10 11.69
C LYS A 673 -10.02 23.37 13.14
N LYS A 674 -11.29 23.62 13.43
CA LYS A 674 -11.80 23.86 14.79
C LYS A 674 -11.99 22.58 15.61
N GLY A 675 -11.96 21.40 14.98
CA GLY A 675 -12.31 20.13 15.61
C GLY A 675 -13.82 19.94 15.80
N ARG A 676 -14.67 20.68 15.06
CA ARG A 676 -16.09 20.38 14.92
C ARG A 676 -16.29 19.18 14.03
N SER A 677 -15.86 18.04 14.54
CA SER A 677 -15.85 16.80 13.78
C SER A 677 -15.71 15.57 14.68
N PHE A 678 -15.94 14.40 14.10
CA PHE A 678 -15.59 13.12 14.66
C PHE A 678 -14.99 12.22 13.58
N VAL A 679 -14.28 11.18 13.98
CA VAL A 679 -13.63 10.22 13.08
C VAL A 679 -14.40 8.90 13.14
N SER A 680 -14.59 8.25 11.98
CA SER A 680 -15.28 6.97 11.91
C SER A 680 -14.80 6.09 10.75
N SER A 681 -14.74 4.79 11.02
CA SER A 681 -14.69 3.76 9.99
C SER A 681 -16.02 3.00 9.84
N GLY A 682 -17.07 3.43 10.56
CA GLY A 682 -18.41 2.76 10.51
C GLY A 682 -19.46 3.43 11.37
N PRO A 683 -19.31 3.49 12.72
CA PRO A 683 -20.32 4.07 13.62
C PRO A 683 -20.42 5.59 13.47
N ILE A 684 -21.61 6.13 13.49
CA ILE A 684 -21.93 7.57 13.47
C ILE A 684 -22.28 8.03 14.88
N ILE A 685 -21.60 9.07 15.36
CA ILE A 685 -21.76 9.60 16.74
C ILE A 685 -22.47 10.94 16.71
N GLU A 686 -23.62 11.01 17.36
CA GLU A 686 -24.35 12.25 17.68
C GLU A 686 -24.14 12.57 19.16
N LEU A 687 -23.33 13.60 19.47
CA LEU A 687 -23.01 14.00 20.83
C LEU A 687 -23.36 15.48 21.05
N GLU A 688 -24.15 15.77 22.05
CA GLU A 688 -24.34 17.12 22.60
C GLU A 688 -24.21 17.05 24.12
N LEU A 689 -23.33 17.87 24.69
CA LEU A 689 -23.20 18.03 26.14
C LEU A 689 -23.78 19.37 26.59
N THR A 690 -24.22 19.42 27.83
CA THR A 690 -24.74 20.64 28.45
C THR A 690 -24.03 20.91 29.77
N ALA A 691 -23.67 22.16 30.01
CA ALA A 691 -23.09 22.64 31.28
C ALA A 691 -23.56 24.07 31.59
N ALA A 692 -24.05 24.32 32.77
CA ALA A 692 -24.55 25.63 33.18
C ALA A 692 -25.54 26.30 32.18
N GLY A 693 -26.40 25.48 31.54
CA GLY A 693 -27.37 25.93 30.56
C GLY A 693 -26.84 26.15 29.14
N LEU A 694 -25.52 26.02 28.91
CA LEU A 694 -24.91 26.07 27.58
C LEU A 694 -24.85 24.67 26.97
N ARG A 695 -24.93 24.61 25.62
CA ARG A 695 -24.79 23.38 24.84
C ARG A 695 -23.50 23.41 24.06
N GLY A 696 -22.84 22.26 23.92
CA GLY A 696 -21.62 22.11 23.14
C GLY A 696 -21.59 20.77 22.40
N LYS A 697 -21.08 20.80 21.18
CA LYS A 697 -20.74 19.68 20.31
C LYS A 697 -19.21 19.49 20.25
N PRO A 698 -18.67 18.44 19.69
CA PRO A 698 -17.22 18.30 19.46
C PRO A 698 -16.61 19.60 18.88
N GLY A 699 -15.46 20.02 19.41
CA GLY A 699 -14.77 21.27 19.08
C GLY A 699 -15.22 22.52 19.86
N ASP A 700 -16.30 22.44 20.64
CA ASP A 700 -16.80 23.58 21.44
C ASP A 700 -16.20 23.59 22.84
N ASP A 701 -16.29 24.80 23.46
CA ASP A 701 -15.91 25.03 24.85
C ASP A 701 -17.17 25.04 25.73
N LEU A 702 -17.15 24.34 26.85
CA LEU A 702 -18.16 24.37 27.88
C LEU A 702 -17.56 24.83 29.23
N PRO A 703 -18.35 25.46 30.08
CA PRO A 703 -17.89 25.79 31.44
C PRO A 703 -17.54 24.48 32.20
N ARG A 704 -16.45 24.53 32.97
CA ARG A 704 -16.08 23.47 33.88
C ARG A 704 -17.01 23.49 35.08
N THR A 705 -17.97 22.56 35.08
CA THR A 705 -18.93 22.37 36.17
C THR A 705 -18.76 20.98 36.76
N GLY A 706 -19.22 20.78 38.00
CA GLY A 706 -19.18 19.43 38.65
C GLY A 706 -20.10 18.40 38.00
N ALA A 707 -20.98 18.84 37.09
CA ALA A 707 -21.90 17.94 36.37
C ALA A 707 -22.07 18.38 34.91
N LEU A 708 -22.09 17.43 34.02
CA LEU A 708 -22.43 17.62 32.59
C LEU A 708 -23.68 16.79 32.29
N GLY A 709 -24.70 17.42 31.71
CA GLY A 709 -25.83 16.73 31.08
C GLY A 709 -25.58 16.54 29.61
N GLY A 710 -26.52 15.94 28.90
CA GLY A 710 -26.44 15.87 27.45
C GLY A 710 -27.12 14.63 26.87
N ARG A 711 -26.95 14.44 25.55
CA ARG A 711 -27.47 13.28 24.84
C ARG A 711 -26.37 12.66 23.97
N LEU A 712 -26.32 11.35 23.98
CA LEU A 712 -25.45 10.57 23.10
C LEU A 712 -26.31 9.58 22.34
N ARG A 713 -26.18 9.59 21.02
CA ARG A 713 -26.72 8.56 20.13
C ARG A 713 -25.63 8.02 19.23
N VAL A 714 -25.62 6.72 19.04
CA VAL A 714 -24.74 6.01 18.12
C VAL A 714 -25.59 5.26 17.09
N ARG A 715 -25.32 5.52 15.83
CA ARG A 715 -25.93 4.82 14.70
C ARG A 715 -24.88 4.00 13.95
N ALA A 716 -25.32 2.93 13.29
CA ALA A 716 -24.51 2.18 12.34
C ALA A 716 -25.43 1.43 11.37
N ALA A 717 -24.99 1.29 10.13
CA ALA A 717 -25.67 0.46 9.14
C ALA A 717 -25.81 -1.00 9.64
N PRO A 718 -26.81 -1.77 9.18
CA PRO A 718 -27.07 -3.11 9.70
C PRO A 718 -25.88 -4.06 9.70
N TRP A 719 -25.00 -3.95 8.72
CA TRP A 719 -23.82 -4.77 8.56
C TRP A 719 -22.62 -4.33 9.44
N ILE A 720 -22.69 -3.17 10.10
CA ILE A 720 -21.64 -2.63 10.96
C ILE A 720 -21.97 -2.93 12.42
N ASP A 721 -21.05 -3.55 13.13
CA ASP A 721 -21.19 -3.92 14.54
C ASP A 721 -20.81 -2.77 15.48
N VAL A 722 -21.47 -2.70 16.63
CA VAL A 722 -21.15 -1.80 17.75
C VAL A 722 -21.26 -2.58 19.04
N THR A 723 -20.14 -2.75 19.76
CA THR A 723 -20.05 -3.56 20.98
C THR A 723 -19.75 -2.76 22.23
N SER A 724 -19.18 -1.54 22.09
CA SER A 724 -18.91 -0.70 23.25
C SER A 724 -18.99 0.78 22.93
N VAL A 725 -19.45 1.54 23.93
CA VAL A 725 -19.43 3.00 23.94
C VAL A 725 -18.78 3.45 25.25
N GLU A 726 -17.79 4.32 25.14
CA GLU A 726 -17.05 4.84 26.29
C GLU A 726 -16.92 6.37 26.18
N ILE A 727 -17.12 7.07 27.29
CA ILE A 727 -16.87 8.52 27.42
C ILE A 727 -15.72 8.69 28.39
N ILE A 728 -14.68 9.34 27.94
CA ILE A 728 -13.48 9.62 28.73
C ILE A 728 -13.27 11.10 28.93
N ALA A 729 -12.68 11.49 30.06
CA ALA A 729 -12.17 12.84 30.31
C ALA A 729 -10.66 12.82 30.46
N GLY A 730 -10.01 13.82 29.92
CA GLY A 730 -8.57 14.01 30.05
C GLY A 730 -8.19 14.87 31.24
N LEU A 731 -7.16 14.45 31.95
CA LEU A 731 -6.63 15.12 33.13
C LEU A 731 -5.32 15.88 32.81
N PRO A 732 -5.02 16.97 33.47
CA PRO A 732 -3.74 17.64 33.31
C PRO A 732 -2.59 16.71 33.69
N PRO A 733 -1.40 16.86 33.08
CA PRO A 733 -0.24 16.07 33.46
C PRO A 733 0.08 16.29 34.96
N SER A 734 0.21 15.18 35.71
CA SER A 734 0.59 15.17 37.12
C SER A 734 1.62 14.06 37.34
N PRO A 735 2.78 14.32 37.98
CA PRO A 735 3.69 13.23 38.33
C PRO A 735 3.03 12.27 39.34
N PRO A 736 3.19 10.92 39.23
CA PRO A 736 3.99 10.17 38.27
C PRO A 736 3.23 9.65 37.03
N SER A 737 2.02 10.10 36.74
CA SER A 737 1.19 9.61 35.64
C SER A 737 0.81 10.73 34.65
N PRO A 738 1.74 11.15 33.76
CA PRO A 738 1.42 12.16 32.78
C PRO A 738 0.38 11.61 31.78
N GLY A 739 -0.66 12.40 31.54
CA GLY A 739 -1.58 12.16 30.46
C GLY A 739 -2.66 11.09 30.71
N SER A 740 -3.02 10.82 31.97
CA SER A 740 -4.10 9.88 32.29
C SER A 740 -5.47 10.37 31.82
N THR A 741 -6.28 9.44 31.31
CA THR A 741 -7.71 9.62 31.07
C THR A 741 -8.51 8.92 32.18
N VAL A 742 -9.74 9.40 32.40
CA VAL A 742 -10.71 8.80 33.33
C VAL A 742 -11.95 8.43 32.53
N SER A 743 -12.41 7.20 32.69
CA SER A 743 -13.70 6.78 32.13
C SER A 743 -14.83 7.36 32.95
N LEU A 744 -15.66 8.20 32.35
CA LEU A 744 -16.85 8.79 32.93
C LEU A 744 -18.09 7.95 32.73
N PHE A 745 -18.08 7.16 31.67
CA PHE A 745 -19.19 6.31 31.25
C PHE A 745 -18.64 5.18 30.38
N LYS A 746 -19.11 3.95 30.63
CA LYS A 746 -18.81 2.81 29.77
C LYS A 746 -20.01 1.89 29.67
N ARG A 747 -20.36 1.53 28.45
CA ARG A 747 -21.44 0.58 28.18
C ARG A 747 -20.97 -0.47 27.18
N THR A 748 -21.17 -1.72 27.55
CA THR A 748 -21.04 -2.86 26.63
C THR A 748 -22.40 -3.12 25.99
N ILE A 749 -22.42 -3.34 24.70
CA ILE A 749 -23.60 -3.59 23.88
C ILE A 749 -23.47 -5.00 23.32
N ALA A 750 -24.54 -5.78 23.33
CA ALA A 750 -24.52 -7.10 22.73
C ALA A 750 -24.30 -6.98 21.22
N SER A 751 -23.25 -7.65 20.73
CA SER A 751 -22.98 -7.74 19.30
C SER A 751 -24.12 -8.51 18.62
N ARG A 752 -24.86 -7.83 17.78
CA ARG A 752 -25.86 -8.45 16.90
C ARG A 752 -25.83 -7.71 15.57
N PRO A 753 -25.43 -8.36 14.47
CA PRO A 753 -25.69 -7.82 13.16
C PRO A 753 -27.21 -7.75 12.99
N LEU A 754 -27.72 -6.58 12.62
CA LEU A 754 -29.12 -6.43 12.25
C LEU A 754 -29.25 -7.00 10.84
N GLN A 755 -30.14 -7.98 10.66
CA GLN A 755 -30.53 -8.40 9.32
C GLN A 755 -31.61 -7.43 8.83
N VAL A 756 -31.36 -6.82 7.69
CA VAL A 756 -32.42 -6.11 6.95
C VAL A 756 -33.22 -7.20 6.24
N GLU A 757 -34.32 -7.66 6.87
CA GLU A 757 -35.27 -8.50 6.16
C GLU A 757 -35.88 -7.69 5.02
N LYS A 758 -36.01 -8.31 3.85
CA LYS A 758 -36.55 -7.70 2.62
C LYS A 758 -38.05 -7.43 2.67
N GLU A 759 -38.65 -7.32 3.85
CA GLU A 759 -40.04 -6.90 3.92
C GLU A 759 -40.17 -5.41 3.57
N GLU A 760 -41.23 -5.06 2.86
CA GLU A 760 -41.58 -3.70 2.44
C GLU A 760 -41.89 -2.78 3.65
N GLY A 761 -40.87 -2.65 4.54
CA GLY A 761 -40.92 -1.73 5.67
C GLY A 761 -40.70 -0.30 5.24
N GLN A 762 -41.33 0.63 5.91
CA GLN A 762 -41.13 2.05 5.72
C GLN A 762 -39.68 2.42 6.07
N LEU A 763 -39.13 3.43 5.38
CA LEU A 763 -37.77 3.94 5.60
C LEU A 763 -37.51 4.31 7.07
N ASP A 764 -38.51 4.85 7.75
CA ASP A 764 -38.47 5.24 9.15
C ASP A 764 -38.17 4.06 10.10
N ASP A 765 -38.66 2.88 9.82
CA ASP A 765 -38.40 1.67 10.60
C ASP A 765 -36.94 1.18 10.42
N LEU A 766 -36.42 1.25 9.19
CA LEU A 766 -35.01 0.92 8.91
C LEU A 766 -34.07 1.90 9.59
N GLN A 767 -34.37 3.19 9.53
CA GLN A 767 -33.55 4.21 10.21
C GLN A 767 -33.60 4.06 11.73
N ALA A 768 -34.74 3.67 12.31
CA ALA A 768 -34.82 3.36 13.73
C ALA A 768 -33.96 2.16 14.12
N GLN A 769 -33.91 1.12 13.29
CA GLN A 769 -33.07 -0.06 13.50
C GLN A 769 -31.56 0.26 13.46
N THR A 770 -31.14 1.38 12.86
CA THR A 770 -29.72 1.78 12.85
C THR A 770 -29.24 2.36 14.17
N ILE A 771 -30.13 2.73 15.09
CA ILE A 771 -29.75 3.21 16.42
C ILE A 771 -29.20 2.03 17.24
N ARG A 772 -27.90 2.02 17.45
CA ARG A 772 -27.20 0.99 18.22
C ARG A 772 -27.18 1.30 19.71
N PHE A 773 -27.17 2.57 20.04
CA PHE A 773 -27.16 3.05 21.40
C PHE A 773 -27.73 4.46 21.48
N GLU A 774 -28.51 4.73 22.49
CA GLU A 774 -29.01 6.09 22.79
C GLU A 774 -29.21 6.25 24.29
N THR A 775 -28.78 7.38 24.83
CA THR A 775 -28.96 7.69 26.26
C THR A 775 -28.93 9.20 26.53
N GLU A 776 -29.69 9.61 27.54
CA GLU A 776 -29.45 10.88 28.21
C GLU A 776 -28.27 10.74 29.15
N LEU A 777 -27.39 11.73 29.17
CA LEU A 777 -26.14 11.71 29.92
C LEU A 777 -26.28 12.52 31.22
N SER A 778 -25.70 11.97 32.27
CA SER A 778 -25.44 12.65 33.55
C SER A 778 -24.05 12.27 34.00
N LEU A 779 -23.07 13.09 33.66
CA LEU A 779 -21.65 12.82 33.89
C LEU A 779 -21.11 13.72 35.01
N ARG A 780 -20.15 13.19 35.77
CA ARG A 780 -19.44 13.93 36.81
C ARG A 780 -17.93 13.87 36.56
N PRO A 781 -17.39 14.71 35.66
CA PRO A 781 -15.96 14.75 35.40
C PRO A 781 -15.21 15.22 36.67
N PRO A 782 -13.97 14.76 36.88
CA PRO A 782 -13.07 15.33 37.87
C PRO A 782 -12.95 16.85 37.71
N PRO A 783 -12.79 17.60 38.79
CA PRO A 783 -12.72 19.09 38.75
C PRO A 783 -11.59 19.61 37.85
N GLU A 784 -10.52 18.85 37.70
CA GLU A 784 -9.35 19.15 36.87
C GLU A 784 -9.49 18.72 35.40
N ALA A 785 -10.56 18.00 35.04
CA ALA A 785 -10.78 17.55 33.67
C ALA A 785 -10.79 18.73 32.67
N ARG A 786 -10.10 18.54 31.55
CA ARG A 786 -9.90 19.59 30.54
C ARG A 786 -10.71 19.38 29.28
N TRP A 787 -11.09 18.15 29.01
CA TRP A 787 -11.82 17.77 27.80
C TRP A 787 -12.54 16.43 27.98
N VAL A 788 -13.52 16.20 27.13
CA VAL A 788 -14.31 14.96 27.07
C VAL A 788 -14.35 14.47 25.62
N VAL A 789 -14.17 13.15 25.43
CA VAL A 789 -14.22 12.44 24.13
C VAL A 789 -15.09 11.20 24.28
N VAL A 790 -15.84 10.86 23.24
CA VAL A 790 -16.58 9.59 23.11
C VAL A 790 -15.81 8.67 22.18
N ILE A 791 -15.70 7.39 22.56
CA ILE A 791 -15.11 6.33 21.74
C ILE A 791 -16.14 5.21 21.57
N VAL A 792 -16.32 4.75 20.34
CA VAL A 792 -17.24 3.66 19.96
C VAL A 792 -16.44 2.59 19.24
N ARG A 793 -16.64 1.33 19.63
CA ARG A 793 -15.95 0.18 19.05
C ARG A 793 -16.94 -0.92 18.66
N GLY A 794 -16.60 -1.66 17.60
CA GLY A 794 -17.19 -2.92 17.22
C GLY A 794 -16.12 -4.01 17.13
N ASP A 795 -16.54 -5.26 17.24
CA ASP A 795 -15.63 -6.43 17.28
C ASP A 795 -15.68 -7.25 15.99
N ARG A 796 -16.82 -7.22 15.28
CA ARG A 796 -16.96 -7.93 14.02
C ARG A 796 -16.22 -7.22 12.89
N LEU A 797 -15.51 -7.99 12.08
CA LEU A 797 -14.87 -7.48 10.85
C LEU A 797 -15.93 -7.07 9.81
N MET A 798 -15.65 -6.00 9.08
CA MET A 798 -16.51 -5.47 8.02
C MET A 798 -16.20 -6.12 6.65
N ASP A 799 -16.02 -7.44 6.62
CA ASP A 799 -15.61 -8.22 5.44
C ASP A 799 -16.69 -8.33 4.35
N ASP A 800 -17.94 -8.04 4.68
CA ASP A 800 -19.02 -7.97 3.70
C ASP A 800 -18.85 -6.81 2.71
N ALA A 801 -18.27 -5.69 3.16
CA ALA A 801 -18.02 -4.48 2.34
C ALA A 801 -16.54 -4.28 2.01
N LEU A 802 -15.62 -4.82 2.80
CA LEU A 802 -14.17 -4.66 2.68
C LEU A 802 -13.48 -6.03 2.63
N PRO A 803 -13.68 -6.82 1.57
CA PRO A 803 -13.31 -8.23 1.58
C PRO A 803 -11.80 -8.50 1.62
N SER A 804 -10.98 -7.61 1.08
CA SER A 804 -9.53 -7.84 0.97
C SER A 804 -8.73 -7.38 2.19
N MET A 805 -9.24 -6.39 2.91
CA MET A 805 -8.66 -5.89 4.17
C MET A 805 -9.78 -5.47 5.11
N PRO A 806 -10.44 -6.44 5.72
CA PRO A 806 -11.53 -6.15 6.64
C PRO A 806 -11.01 -5.54 7.93
N ILE A 807 -11.76 -4.60 8.47
CA ILE A 807 -11.44 -3.90 9.72
C ILE A 807 -12.57 -4.03 10.73
N GLN A 808 -12.24 -3.84 12.00
CA GLN A 808 -13.22 -3.67 13.06
C GLN A 808 -13.70 -2.22 13.12
N PRO A 809 -15.00 -1.97 13.34
CA PRO A 809 -15.54 -0.62 13.45
C PRO A 809 -14.92 0.15 14.62
N LEU A 810 -14.54 1.40 14.36
CA LEU A 810 -14.05 2.34 15.36
C LEU A 810 -14.53 3.75 15.01
N ALA A 811 -15.04 4.47 16.01
CA ALA A 811 -15.31 5.89 15.89
C ALA A 811 -14.95 6.62 17.17
N PHE A 812 -14.54 7.89 17.08
CA PHE A 812 -14.27 8.75 18.23
C PHE A 812 -14.49 10.20 17.88
N THR A 813 -14.99 10.96 18.86
CA THR A 813 -15.23 12.41 18.67
C THR A 813 -13.96 13.21 18.88
N ASN A 814 -13.90 14.39 18.28
CA ASN A 814 -13.02 15.45 18.78
C ASN A 814 -13.47 15.90 20.18
N PRO A 815 -12.60 16.56 20.94
CA PRO A 815 -12.90 16.96 22.30
C PRO A 815 -14.01 18.00 22.38
N ILE A 816 -14.87 17.90 23.39
CA ILE A 816 -15.57 19.03 23.96
C ILE A 816 -14.67 19.54 25.09
N TYR A 817 -14.20 20.76 25.01
CA TYR A 817 -13.26 21.32 25.95
C TYR A 817 -13.98 21.86 27.19
N LEU A 818 -13.38 21.63 28.36
CA LEU A 818 -13.88 22.14 29.65
C LEU A 818 -13.01 23.32 30.09
N GLY A 819 -13.50 24.51 29.81
CA GLY A 819 -12.86 25.77 30.18
C GLY A 819 -13.06 26.18 31.62
N LYS A 820 -12.51 27.39 32.01
CA LYS A 820 -12.73 28.01 33.34
C LYS A 820 -14.14 28.50 33.50
#